data_24ceaa0e6fd21b29d7220b144e62fdeb
#
_entry.id   24ceaa0e6fd21b29d7220b144e62fdeb
#
_cell.length_a   1.000
_cell.length_b   1.000
_cell.length_c   1.000
_cell.angle_alpha   90.00
_cell.angle_beta   90.00
_cell.angle_gamma   90.00
#
_symmetry.space_group_name_H-M   'P 1'
#
loop_
_entity.id
_entity.type
_entity.pdbx_description
1 polymer ?
#
loop_
_entity_poly.entity_id
_entity_poly.type
_entity_poly.pdbx_seq_one_letter_code
_entity_poly.pdbx_strand_id
1 'polypeptide(L)'
;MRTIRFFLYVIPALLIALLVIAFVNATFLSITKKNEMSIGTIMEASTLNPIKETDVASGQASSLMFNGLLKYNQNLEIVGDLATSWELFQETTFQFASPEEAAKALGFINLQHDSNHSLATGTAPANNWPVRIAILKERRLVLSLAQPGLQDSEQIFKALVEAGFHPLPFPPLEKGGKERPFLAEPIIHFTLRKDVRWHDGVPFTSADVAFTFHAIMDERVASPRSSDFELVSSLTTPDPYSVVVRYKKPFSPALLSWMGAIIPAHLLDKVDPSQWSETYNRHPVGTGPFKFGEWKTNEYIRLVKNPDYFRGSPWLDSVVFRVLPDPLTLQLAFQTHQVDFWEAEPWAVQGVEKDPRFDLFSSAGNMYLYIGWNLRRPMFQDLRVRQAMAEAVNIPQMIKYILYGHGAQSTGIFTPKMWFYDPKVKPLPYDPAAASKLLDEAGWKPGSDGIRVKDGKRLSFTLITKNGDEVRRDIATLVQDDLKKVGVEVKVEIYEWAVMLKRFVTKGEFDAVVLGWGLGNDFDQYAIWDSSQTHPGEMNFIDYQNPTVDHLLTDLRQEYNRPAILKMAGELQQTIYSDQPYIFLFVPESTSVMWKGSYRICHPGPNPGEWIDSPITKTKAGWDYDMEWFYRPEYPPKTGGLGNTLKR
;
A
#
# COMPACT_ATOMS: atom_id res chain seq x y z
N MET A 1 -35.40 -58.17 32.55
CA MET A 1 -35.96 -57.55 31.32
C MET A 1 -36.55 -56.16 31.49
N ARG A 2 -37.21 -55.78 32.60
CA ARG A 2 -37.72 -54.42 32.81
C ARG A 2 -36.60 -53.35 32.89
N THR A 3 -35.49 -53.61 33.54
CA THR A 3 -34.34 -52.68 33.68
C THR A 3 -33.64 -52.45 32.37
N ILE A 4 -33.46 -53.44 31.51
CA ILE A 4 -32.80 -53.27 30.19
C ILE A 4 -33.67 -52.42 29.24
N ARG A 5 -35.00 -52.57 29.29
CA ARG A 5 -35.93 -51.73 28.51
C ARG A 5 -35.91 -50.27 28.97
N PHE A 6 -35.75 -50.02 30.27
CA PHE A 6 -35.60 -48.68 30.82
C PHE A 6 -34.37 -47.98 30.24
N PHE A 7 -33.20 -48.61 30.22
CA PHE A 7 -31.99 -48.06 29.64
C PHE A 7 -32.09 -47.88 28.12
N LEU A 8 -32.75 -48.77 27.39
CA LEU A 8 -32.93 -48.73 25.95
C LEU A 8 -33.83 -47.58 25.46
N TYR A 9 -34.75 -47.08 26.27
CA TYR A 9 -35.68 -45.99 25.90
C TYR A 9 -35.35 -44.67 26.62
N VAL A 10 -34.92 -44.71 27.86
CA VAL A 10 -34.68 -43.49 28.65
C VAL A 10 -33.38 -42.82 28.29
N ILE A 11 -32.31 -43.56 28.01
CA ILE A 11 -31.03 -42.96 27.59
C ILE A 11 -31.13 -42.27 26.22
N PRO A 12 -31.68 -42.87 25.15
CA PRO A 12 -31.89 -42.16 23.89
C PRO A 12 -32.82 -40.96 24.02
N ALA A 13 -33.90 -41.04 24.79
CA ALA A 13 -34.81 -39.94 25.05
C ALA A 13 -34.13 -38.77 25.77
N LEU A 14 -33.27 -39.04 26.77
CA LEU A 14 -32.44 -38.05 27.44
C LEU A 14 -31.40 -37.44 26.53
N LEU A 15 -30.75 -38.23 25.66
CA LEU A 15 -29.79 -37.71 24.65
C LEU A 15 -30.50 -36.86 23.62
N ILE A 16 -31.67 -37.23 23.15
CA ILE A 16 -32.49 -36.43 22.23
C ILE A 16 -32.92 -35.11 22.92
N ALA A 17 -33.37 -35.17 24.18
CA ALA A 17 -33.73 -33.98 24.94
C ALA A 17 -32.53 -33.03 25.15
N LEU A 18 -31.35 -33.58 25.47
CA LEU A 18 -30.10 -32.80 25.57
C LEU A 18 -29.69 -32.21 24.25
N LEU A 19 -29.82 -32.93 23.13
CA LEU A 19 -29.55 -32.42 21.79
C LEU A 19 -30.55 -31.34 21.40
N VAL A 20 -31.83 -31.48 21.72
CA VAL A 20 -32.86 -30.45 21.49
C VAL A 20 -32.59 -29.21 22.35
N ILE A 21 -32.25 -29.41 23.64
CA ILE A 21 -31.87 -28.31 24.53
C ILE A 21 -30.58 -27.60 24.03
N ALA A 22 -29.60 -28.38 23.61
CA ALA A 22 -28.36 -27.80 23.00
C ALA A 22 -28.65 -27.07 21.70
N PHE A 23 -29.52 -27.64 20.86
CA PHE A 23 -29.96 -27.00 19.60
C PHE A 23 -30.79 -25.72 19.87
N VAL A 24 -31.74 -25.77 20.80
CA VAL A 24 -32.54 -24.61 21.23
C VAL A 24 -31.63 -23.54 21.85
N ASN A 25 -30.72 -23.92 22.75
CA ASN A 25 -29.77 -22.99 23.33
C ASN A 25 -28.80 -22.39 22.26
N ALA A 26 -28.30 -23.22 21.35
CA ALA A 26 -27.48 -22.73 20.23
C ALA A 26 -28.29 -21.80 19.33
N THR A 27 -29.55 -22.09 19.05
CA THR A 27 -30.45 -21.25 18.26
C THR A 27 -30.85 -19.98 19.02
N PHE A 28 -31.13 -20.06 20.34
CA PHE A 28 -31.41 -18.89 21.16
C PHE A 28 -30.18 -17.99 21.39
N LEU A 29 -28.98 -18.55 21.53
CA LEU A 29 -27.72 -17.80 21.60
C LEU A 29 -27.36 -17.17 20.26
N SER A 30 -27.81 -17.74 19.12
CA SER A 30 -27.68 -17.14 17.80
C SER A 30 -28.75 -16.08 17.50
N ILE A 31 -29.86 -16.03 18.24
CA ILE A 31 -30.99 -15.10 18.00
C ILE A 31 -30.79 -13.73 18.69
N THR A 32 -29.94 -13.62 19.72
CA THR A 32 -29.51 -12.30 20.17
C THR A 32 -28.40 -11.82 19.26
N LYS A 33 -28.75 -11.20 18.13
CA LYS A 33 -27.79 -10.50 17.30
C LYS A 33 -27.07 -9.49 18.19
N LYS A 34 -25.79 -9.72 18.42
CA LYS A 34 -24.95 -8.75 19.12
C LYS A 34 -24.76 -7.55 18.22
N ASN A 35 -24.61 -6.36 18.79
CA ASN A 35 -24.22 -5.16 18.04
C ASN A 35 -22.74 -5.24 17.65
N GLU A 36 -22.41 -6.23 16.87
CA GLU A 36 -21.05 -6.61 16.52
C GLU A 36 -20.97 -6.88 14.99
N MET A 37 -19.82 -6.62 14.39
CA MET A 37 -19.52 -7.02 13.03
C MET A 37 -18.54 -8.20 13.06
N SER A 38 -18.88 -9.28 12.37
CA SER A 38 -18.03 -10.45 12.22
C SER A 38 -17.46 -10.50 10.81
N ILE A 39 -16.13 -10.41 10.69
CA ILE A 39 -15.38 -10.45 9.44
C ILE A 39 -14.68 -11.78 9.33
N GLY A 40 -14.88 -12.49 8.24
CA GLY A 40 -14.18 -13.75 7.98
C GLY A 40 -12.81 -13.51 7.32
N THR A 41 -11.78 -14.23 7.76
CA THR A 41 -10.44 -14.21 7.17
C THR A 41 -9.92 -15.63 6.98
N ILE A 42 -9.18 -15.87 5.89
CA ILE A 42 -8.56 -17.18 5.63
C ILE A 42 -7.20 -17.34 6.31
N MET A 43 -6.64 -16.28 6.87
CA MET A 43 -5.34 -16.29 7.54
C MET A 43 -5.46 -15.71 8.95
N GLU A 44 -4.67 -16.26 9.87
CA GLU A 44 -4.49 -15.70 11.20
C GLU A 44 -3.45 -14.56 11.15
N ALA A 45 -3.66 -13.52 11.96
CA ALA A 45 -2.67 -12.47 12.15
C ALA A 45 -1.41 -13.02 12.82
N SER A 46 -0.25 -12.60 12.35
CA SER A 46 1.03 -12.98 12.98
C SER A 46 1.37 -12.10 14.18
N THR A 47 0.92 -10.86 14.18
CA THR A 47 1.18 -9.85 15.22
C THR A 47 0.09 -8.78 15.20
N LEU A 48 -0.09 -8.06 16.30
CA LEU A 48 -0.90 -6.84 16.35
C LEU A 48 -0.03 -5.60 16.62
N ASN A 49 1.29 -5.74 16.48
CA ASN A 49 2.20 -4.60 16.52
C ASN A 49 2.36 -4.00 15.11
N PRO A 50 1.83 -2.79 14.85
CA PRO A 50 1.69 -2.25 13.51
C PRO A 50 3.02 -1.90 12.83
N ILE A 51 4.11 -1.73 13.58
CA ILE A 51 5.44 -1.48 12.99
C ILE A 51 6.20 -2.77 12.66
N LYS A 52 5.62 -3.94 12.95
CA LYS A 52 6.20 -5.27 12.69
C LYS A 52 5.34 -6.14 11.76
N GLU A 53 4.15 -5.72 11.43
CA GLU A 53 3.23 -6.47 10.58
C GLU A 53 3.71 -6.56 9.13
N THR A 54 3.52 -7.75 8.53
CA THR A 54 3.84 -8.03 7.12
C THR A 54 2.73 -8.81 6.42
N ASP A 55 1.65 -9.14 7.12
CA ASP A 55 0.53 -9.88 6.60
C ASP A 55 -0.79 -9.09 6.67
N VAL A 56 -1.72 -9.42 5.77
CA VAL A 56 -2.99 -8.72 5.60
C VAL A 56 -3.89 -8.83 6.84
N ALA A 57 -3.93 -10.00 7.49
CA ALA A 57 -4.80 -10.22 8.66
C ALA A 57 -4.34 -9.36 9.86
N SER A 58 -3.01 -9.26 10.07
CA SER A 58 -2.42 -8.34 11.06
C SER A 58 -2.82 -6.89 10.76
N GLY A 59 -2.63 -6.43 9.50
CA GLY A 59 -2.95 -5.06 9.08
C GLY A 59 -4.44 -4.73 9.19
N GLN A 60 -5.33 -5.65 8.85
CA GLN A 60 -6.78 -5.45 9.00
C GLN A 60 -7.18 -5.24 10.46
N ALA A 61 -6.65 -6.03 11.39
CA ALA A 61 -6.96 -5.88 12.80
C ALA A 61 -6.31 -4.64 13.41
N SER A 62 -5.03 -4.37 13.10
CA SER A 62 -4.29 -3.22 13.63
C SER A 62 -4.85 -1.89 13.14
N SER A 63 -5.34 -1.79 11.90
CA SER A 63 -5.91 -0.57 11.33
C SER A 63 -7.12 -0.04 12.10
N LEU A 64 -7.83 -0.89 12.86
CA LEU A 64 -8.93 -0.47 13.73
C LEU A 64 -8.47 -0.07 15.13
N MET A 65 -7.25 -0.43 15.52
CA MET A 65 -6.71 -0.15 16.86
C MET A 65 -5.76 1.05 16.88
N PHE A 66 -5.19 1.42 15.74
CA PHE A 66 -4.16 2.45 15.66
C PHE A 66 -4.51 3.53 14.62
N ASN A 67 -3.86 4.67 14.78
CA ASN A 67 -3.91 5.79 13.83
C ASN A 67 -2.50 6.20 13.43
N GLY A 68 -2.36 6.74 12.21
CA GLY A 68 -1.19 7.48 11.76
C GLY A 68 -1.34 8.99 11.96
N LEU A 69 -0.33 9.77 11.61
CA LEU A 69 -0.48 11.23 11.54
C LEU A 69 -1.47 11.63 10.44
N LEU A 70 -1.42 10.90 9.33
CA LEU A 70 -2.26 11.10 8.14
C LEU A 70 -3.00 9.80 7.82
N LYS A 71 -4.04 9.90 7.00
CA LYS A 71 -4.76 8.76 6.43
C LYS A 71 -5.27 9.08 5.02
N TYR A 72 -5.72 8.06 4.30
CA TYR A 72 -6.55 8.27 3.12
C TYR A 72 -8.03 8.43 3.49
N ASN A 73 -8.71 9.32 2.76
CA ASN A 73 -10.18 9.37 2.77
C ASN A 73 -10.75 8.39 1.71
N GLN A 74 -12.07 8.35 1.59
CA GLN A 74 -12.81 7.50 0.64
C GLN A 74 -12.46 7.76 -0.83
N ASN A 75 -11.93 8.95 -1.14
CA ASN A 75 -11.49 9.34 -2.48
C ASN A 75 -10.01 9.03 -2.74
N LEU A 76 -9.32 8.37 -1.78
CA LEU A 76 -7.86 8.14 -1.78
C LEU A 76 -7.05 9.45 -1.74
N GLU A 77 -7.57 10.49 -1.08
CA GLU A 77 -6.87 11.74 -0.82
C GLU A 77 -6.26 11.72 0.57
N ILE A 78 -5.06 12.30 0.74
CA ILE A 78 -4.38 12.40 2.03
C ILE A 78 -5.12 13.44 2.90
N VAL A 79 -5.52 13.01 4.09
CA VAL A 79 -6.15 13.85 5.11
C VAL A 79 -5.49 13.66 6.46
N GLY A 80 -5.69 14.62 7.38
CA GLY A 80 -5.21 14.51 8.75
C GLY A 80 -5.92 13.42 9.52
N ASP A 81 -5.16 12.74 10.42
CA ASP A 81 -5.67 11.77 11.38
C ASP A 81 -5.29 12.19 12.81
N LEU A 82 -4.12 11.79 13.32
CA LEU A 82 -3.56 12.31 14.58
C LEU A 82 -3.00 13.74 14.42
N ALA A 83 -2.64 14.14 13.19
CA ALA A 83 -2.34 15.52 12.85
C ALA A 83 -3.62 16.26 12.41
N THR A 84 -3.82 17.47 12.89
CA THR A 84 -4.92 18.36 12.45
C THR A 84 -4.56 19.07 11.14
N SER A 85 -3.27 19.35 10.94
CA SER A 85 -2.72 19.99 9.75
C SER A 85 -1.25 19.67 9.60
N TRP A 86 -0.74 19.90 8.39
CA TRP A 86 0.68 19.85 8.11
C TRP A 86 1.07 20.93 7.11
N GLU A 87 2.29 21.40 7.21
CA GLU A 87 2.92 22.28 6.23
C GLU A 87 4.13 21.58 5.64
N LEU A 88 4.21 21.58 4.32
CA LEU A 88 5.34 21.04 3.57
C LEU A 88 6.02 22.21 2.85
N PHE A 89 7.29 22.46 3.17
CA PHE A 89 8.10 23.51 2.59
C PHE A 89 9.53 23.00 2.45
N GLN A 90 10.42 23.81 1.83
CA GLN A 90 11.81 23.43 1.64
C GLN A 90 12.76 24.53 2.11
N GLU A 91 13.80 24.16 2.83
CA GLU A 91 14.96 25.02 3.03
C GLU A 91 16.02 24.73 1.94
N THR A 92 16.36 25.78 1.19
CA THR A 92 17.46 25.72 0.22
C THR A 92 18.62 26.54 0.76
N THR A 93 19.80 25.90 0.88
CA THR A 93 21.00 26.54 1.41
C THR A 93 22.05 26.66 0.33
N PHE A 94 22.53 27.89 0.11
CA PHE A 94 23.70 28.22 -0.69
C PHE A 94 24.86 28.58 0.21
N GLN A 95 26.06 28.11 -0.09
CA GLN A 95 27.27 28.41 0.67
C GLN A 95 28.22 29.28 -0.16
N PHE A 96 28.85 30.27 0.44
CA PHE A 96 29.75 31.21 -0.24
C PHE A 96 31.15 31.18 0.40
N ALA A 97 32.12 31.79 -0.29
CA ALA A 97 33.49 31.88 0.22
C ALA A 97 33.58 32.79 1.44
N SER A 98 32.77 33.86 1.49
CA SER A 98 32.76 34.80 2.60
C SER A 98 31.35 35.20 3.07
N PRO A 99 31.21 35.74 4.29
CA PRO A 99 29.95 36.29 4.79
C PRO A 99 29.50 37.53 3.97
N GLU A 100 30.44 38.32 3.45
CA GLU A 100 30.15 39.51 2.67
C GLU A 100 29.53 39.16 1.31
N GLU A 101 30.02 38.10 0.67
CA GLU A 101 29.43 37.58 -0.57
C GLU A 101 28.02 37.02 -0.32
N ALA A 102 27.84 36.27 0.75
CA ALA A 102 26.54 35.75 1.16
C ALA A 102 25.52 36.87 1.47
N ALA A 103 25.98 37.96 2.11
CA ALA A 103 25.13 39.12 2.39
C ALA A 103 24.73 39.89 1.10
N LYS A 104 25.63 40.00 0.14
CA LYS A 104 25.31 40.59 -1.20
C LYS A 104 24.33 39.73 -1.96
N ALA A 105 24.47 38.40 -1.91
CA ALA A 105 23.52 37.45 -2.51
C ALA A 105 22.14 37.56 -1.86
N LEU A 106 22.03 37.69 -0.51
CA LEU A 106 20.77 37.97 0.17
C LEU A 106 20.15 39.29 -0.33
N GLY A 107 20.94 40.35 -0.46
CA GLY A 107 20.48 41.63 -1.05
C GLY A 107 19.91 41.47 -2.44
N PHE A 108 20.56 40.68 -3.29
CA PHE A 108 20.07 40.36 -4.65
C PHE A 108 18.73 39.61 -4.60
N ILE A 109 18.58 38.60 -3.77
CA ILE A 109 17.33 37.83 -3.62
C ILE A 109 16.19 38.73 -3.13
N ASN A 110 16.41 39.57 -2.12
CA ASN A 110 15.42 40.51 -1.63
C ASN A 110 14.97 41.53 -2.68
N LEU A 111 15.88 42.06 -3.47
CA LEU A 111 15.54 42.98 -4.58
C LEU A 111 14.65 42.30 -5.63
N GLN A 112 14.89 41.04 -5.95
CA GLN A 112 14.08 40.27 -6.89
C GLN A 112 12.68 39.97 -6.29
N HIS A 113 12.57 39.77 -4.99
CA HIS A 113 11.31 39.52 -4.30
C HIS A 113 10.46 40.78 -4.19
N ASP A 114 11.06 41.94 -3.87
CA ASP A 114 10.36 43.23 -3.70
C ASP A 114 9.88 43.84 -5.02
N SER A 115 10.55 43.55 -6.14
CA SER A 115 10.14 44.03 -7.47
C SER A 115 8.79 43.49 -7.93
N ASN A 116 8.29 42.43 -7.32
CA ASN A 116 6.96 41.89 -7.59
C ASN A 116 5.82 42.64 -6.87
N HIS A 117 6.13 43.56 -5.93
CA HIS A 117 5.15 44.38 -5.21
C HIS A 117 5.11 45.83 -5.71
N SER A 118 6.02 46.24 -6.62
CA SER A 118 6.06 47.60 -7.18
C SER A 118 5.54 47.59 -8.63
N LEU A 119 4.37 48.19 -8.81
CA LEU A 119 3.83 48.57 -10.11
C LEU A 119 4.73 49.64 -10.76
N ALA A 120 5.10 49.41 -12.01
CA ALA A 120 5.71 50.35 -13.00
C ALA A 120 7.23 50.33 -13.09
N THR A 121 7.74 49.61 -14.04
CA THR A 121 8.43 50.04 -15.28
C THR A 121 9.00 48.77 -15.97
N GLY A 122 8.75 48.65 -17.24
CA GLY A 122 9.02 47.45 -18.05
C GLY A 122 10.48 47.04 -18.13
N THR A 123 10.65 45.77 -18.50
CA THR A 123 11.83 45.05 -18.95
C THR A 123 12.70 44.39 -17.88
N ALA A 124 12.15 43.40 -17.16
CA ALA A 124 12.88 42.17 -16.79
C ALA A 124 11.84 41.06 -16.54
N PRO A 125 12.10 39.78 -16.87
CA PRO A 125 11.19 38.71 -16.45
C PRO A 125 11.20 38.68 -14.93
N ALA A 126 10.07 39.03 -14.31
CA ALA A 126 9.87 38.92 -12.86
C ALA A 126 9.99 37.43 -12.49
N ASN A 127 11.10 37.03 -11.93
CA ASN A 127 11.27 35.70 -11.36
C ASN A 127 10.41 35.61 -10.09
N ASN A 128 9.23 35.04 -10.22
CA ASN A 128 8.27 34.88 -9.13
C ASN A 128 8.70 33.69 -8.25
N TRP A 129 9.86 33.83 -7.58
CA TRP A 129 10.32 32.77 -6.69
C TRP A 129 9.42 32.66 -5.45
N PRO A 130 9.01 31.44 -5.05
CA PRO A 130 8.14 31.22 -3.89
C PRO A 130 8.90 31.30 -2.56
N VAL A 131 9.80 32.30 -2.40
CA VAL A 131 10.61 32.52 -1.20
C VAL A 131 9.73 33.11 -0.12
N ARG A 132 9.57 32.41 1.02
CA ARG A 132 8.86 32.90 2.21
C ARG A 132 9.76 33.66 3.16
N ILE A 133 10.96 33.15 3.39
CA ILE A 133 11.95 33.69 4.33
C ILE A 133 13.35 33.49 3.77
N ALA A 134 14.20 34.53 3.89
CA ALA A 134 15.63 34.45 3.57
C ALA A 134 16.45 34.82 4.82
N ILE A 135 17.35 33.93 5.21
CA ILE A 135 18.18 34.10 6.42
C ILE A 135 19.66 33.94 6.05
N LEU A 136 20.48 34.84 6.61
CA LEU A 136 21.93 34.73 6.54
C LEU A 136 22.46 34.03 7.80
N LYS A 137 23.19 32.93 7.60
CA LYS A 137 23.93 32.22 8.67
C LYS A 137 25.40 32.16 8.29
N GLU A 138 26.20 33.06 8.86
CA GLU A 138 27.62 33.21 8.51
C GLU A 138 27.79 33.35 6.99
N ARG A 139 28.43 32.40 6.32
CA ARG A 139 28.64 32.37 4.86
C ARG A 139 27.57 31.57 4.11
N ARG A 140 26.44 31.29 4.73
CA ARG A 140 25.32 30.53 4.14
C ARG A 140 24.08 31.40 4.01
N LEU A 141 23.50 31.39 2.82
CA LEU A 141 22.19 31.94 2.54
C LEU A 141 21.18 30.80 2.58
N VAL A 142 20.24 30.87 3.51
CA VAL A 142 19.17 29.87 3.70
C VAL A 142 17.87 30.50 3.25
N LEU A 143 17.22 29.90 2.26
CA LEU A 143 15.92 30.33 1.73
C LEU A 143 14.86 29.29 2.09
N SER A 144 13.77 29.73 2.70
CA SER A 144 12.57 28.92 2.89
C SER A 144 11.66 29.10 1.68
N LEU A 145 11.47 28.01 0.91
CA LEU A 145 10.61 27.98 -0.28
C LEU A 145 9.25 27.41 0.08
N ALA A 146 8.19 28.00 -0.50
CA ALA A 146 6.80 27.63 -0.18
C ALA A 146 6.45 26.20 -0.61
N GLN A 147 7.15 25.64 -1.59
CA GLN A 147 6.96 24.28 -2.08
C GLN A 147 8.31 23.55 -2.16
N PRO A 148 8.37 22.27 -1.84
CA PRO A 148 9.57 21.48 -2.06
C PRO A 148 9.73 21.15 -3.54
N GLY A 149 10.98 20.85 -3.93
CA GLY A 149 11.37 20.50 -5.29
C GLY A 149 12.71 21.12 -5.68
N LEU A 150 13.37 20.56 -6.68
CA LEU A 150 14.67 21.08 -7.12
C LEU A 150 14.54 22.28 -8.07
N GLN A 151 13.44 22.37 -8.81
CA GLN A 151 13.28 23.33 -9.90
C GLN A 151 13.51 24.79 -9.46
N ASP A 152 12.85 25.22 -8.39
CA ASP A 152 12.99 26.58 -7.88
C ASP A 152 14.40 26.84 -7.35
N SER A 153 14.99 25.88 -6.66
CA SER A 153 16.36 25.97 -6.15
C SER A 153 17.39 26.07 -7.26
N GLU A 154 17.20 25.32 -8.35
CA GLU A 154 18.06 25.38 -9.55
C GLU A 154 17.94 26.72 -10.29
N GLN A 155 16.72 27.26 -10.41
CA GLN A 155 16.50 28.56 -11.00
C GLN A 155 17.17 29.66 -10.19
N ILE A 156 17.07 29.65 -8.87
CA ILE A 156 17.72 30.58 -7.97
C ILE A 156 19.23 30.43 -8.07
N PHE A 157 19.77 29.22 -8.09
CA PHE A 157 21.20 28.97 -8.27
C PHE A 157 21.73 29.59 -9.60
N LYS A 158 21.04 29.32 -10.72
CA LYS A 158 21.40 29.88 -12.02
C LYS A 158 21.38 31.40 -11.99
N ALA A 159 20.35 32.02 -11.43
CA ALA A 159 20.26 33.48 -11.32
C ALA A 159 21.38 34.07 -10.45
N LEU A 160 21.76 33.39 -9.35
CA LEU A 160 22.93 33.81 -8.56
C LEU A 160 24.23 33.77 -9.37
N VAL A 161 24.46 32.70 -10.13
CA VAL A 161 25.64 32.54 -10.96
C VAL A 161 25.67 33.59 -12.09
N GLU A 162 24.55 33.84 -12.76
CA GLU A 162 24.39 34.85 -13.78
C GLU A 162 24.63 36.32 -13.26
N ALA A 163 24.26 36.53 -11.98
CA ALA A 163 24.52 37.79 -11.28
C ALA A 163 25.98 37.93 -10.79
N GLY A 164 26.83 36.95 -11.05
CA GLY A 164 28.25 36.97 -10.70
C GLY A 164 28.59 36.49 -9.32
N PHE A 165 27.66 35.81 -8.62
CA PHE A 165 27.94 35.10 -7.36
C PHE A 165 28.52 33.72 -7.64
N HIS A 166 29.34 33.21 -6.69
CA HIS A 166 30.02 31.92 -6.82
C HIS A 166 29.69 30.98 -5.64
N PRO A 167 28.48 30.38 -5.58
CA PRO A 167 28.14 29.44 -4.54
C PRO A 167 29.09 28.24 -4.54
N LEU A 168 29.62 27.90 -3.38
CA LEU A 168 30.49 26.75 -3.21
C LEU A 168 29.67 25.46 -3.13
N PRO A 169 30.15 24.37 -3.75
CA PRO A 169 29.44 23.11 -3.70
C PRO A 169 29.47 22.48 -2.31
N PHE A 170 28.46 21.67 -2.03
CA PHE A 170 28.39 20.78 -0.86
C PHE A 170 28.89 19.39 -1.22
N PRO A 171 29.42 18.63 -0.27
CA PRO A 171 29.83 17.25 -0.49
C PRO A 171 28.62 16.39 -0.93
N PRO A 172 28.86 15.29 -1.65
CA PRO A 172 27.81 14.35 -2.01
C PRO A 172 27.14 13.74 -0.79
N LEU A 173 25.87 13.32 -0.94
CA LEU A 173 25.14 12.60 0.12
C LEU A 173 25.69 11.19 0.33
N GLU A 174 26.16 10.56 -0.75
CA GLU A 174 26.65 9.19 -0.77
C GLU A 174 28.08 9.13 -1.24
N LYS A 175 28.83 8.14 -0.78
CA LYS A 175 30.23 7.95 -1.16
C LYS A 175 30.34 7.69 -2.68
N GLY A 176 31.08 8.54 -3.37
CA GLY A 176 31.25 8.47 -4.83
C GLY A 176 30.19 9.23 -5.64
N GLY A 177 29.23 9.86 -4.98
CA GLY A 177 28.24 10.73 -5.63
C GLY A 177 28.84 12.06 -6.13
N LYS A 178 28.02 12.86 -6.83
CA LYS A 178 28.41 14.21 -7.30
C LYS A 178 28.27 15.24 -6.19
N GLU A 179 29.12 16.26 -6.21
CA GLU A 179 28.96 17.47 -5.41
C GLU A 179 27.63 18.17 -5.74
N ARG A 180 27.05 18.81 -4.72
CA ARG A 180 25.75 19.48 -4.86
C ARG A 180 25.95 20.99 -4.86
N PRO A 181 25.40 21.72 -5.84
CA PRO A 181 25.53 23.16 -5.91
C PRO A 181 24.81 23.90 -4.78
N PHE A 182 23.83 23.26 -4.15
CA PHE A 182 23.05 23.72 -3.00
C PHE A 182 22.54 22.53 -2.19
N LEU A 183 22.07 22.77 -0.96
CA LEU A 183 21.27 21.82 -0.22
C LEU A 183 19.79 22.15 -0.42
N ALA A 184 18.99 21.14 -0.72
CA ALA A 184 17.54 21.25 -0.78
C ALA A 184 16.97 20.26 0.22
N GLU A 185 16.49 20.76 1.36
CA GLU A 185 16.02 19.98 2.49
C GLU A 185 14.52 20.22 2.70
N PRO A 186 13.64 19.30 2.24
CA PRO A 186 12.22 19.38 2.55
C PRO A 186 11.98 19.27 4.05
N ILE A 187 11.00 20.00 4.52
CA ILE A 187 10.58 20.02 5.92
C ILE A 187 9.08 19.81 5.97
N ILE A 188 8.64 18.90 6.80
CA ILE A 188 7.23 18.72 7.14
C ILE A 188 7.04 19.15 8.59
N HIS A 189 6.14 20.09 8.81
CA HIS A 189 5.72 20.51 10.14
C HIS A 189 4.29 20.00 10.37
N PHE A 190 4.13 19.04 11.29
CA PHE A 190 2.84 18.53 11.71
C PHE A 190 2.35 19.25 12.97
N THR A 191 1.09 19.67 12.97
CA THR A 191 0.36 20.09 14.16
C THR A 191 -0.53 18.96 14.63
N LEU A 192 -0.32 18.48 15.85
CA LEU A 192 -1.02 17.31 16.39
C LEU A 192 -2.33 17.71 17.08
N ARG A 193 -3.27 16.76 17.13
CA ARG A 193 -4.48 16.84 17.93
C ARG A 193 -4.15 16.87 19.42
N LYS A 194 -4.95 17.60 20.20
CA LYS A 194 -4.81 17.72 21.66
C LYS A 194 -5.83 16.88 22.43
N ASP A 195 -6.79 16.32 21.73
CA ASP A 195 -7.94 15.57 22.28
C ASP A 195 -7.78 14.04 22.14
N VAL A 196 -6.61 13.55 21.73
CA VAL A 196 -6.33 12.12 21.56
C VAL A 196 -5.78 11.51 22.85
N ARG A 197 -6.33 10.32 23.17
CA ARG A 197 -5.82 9.47 24.26
C ARG A 197 -5.55 8.07 23.74
N TRP A 198 -4.54 7.44 24.29
CA TRP A 198 -4.31 6.02 24.18
C TRP A 198 -5.46 5.23 24.81
N HIS A 199 -5.63 3.97 24.44
CA HIS A 199 -6.70 3.09 24.95
C HIS A 199 -6.69 2.93 26.47
N ASP A 200 -5.56 3.14 27.11
CA ASP A 200 -5.38 3.15 28.57
C ASP A 200 -5.59 4.52 29.23
N GLY A 201 -5.95 5.55 28.43
CA GLY A 201 -6.29 6.89 28.88
C GLY A 201 -5.12 7.88 28.96
N VAL A 202 -3.88 7.45 28.68
CA VAL A 202 -2.71 8.34 28.62
C VAL A 202 -2.84 9.29 27.42
N PRO A 203 -2.54 10.61 27.56
CA PRO A 203 -2.57 11.55 26.43
C PRO A 203 -1.54 11.18 25.36
N PHE A 204 -1.94 11.28 24.08
CA PHE A 204 -1.05 11.20 22.93
C PHE A 204 -0.29 12.52 22.77
N THR A 205 1.01 12.44 22.47
CA THR A 205 1.89 13.60 22.27
C THR A 205 2.91 13.37 21.16
N SER A 206 3.65 14.42 20.81
CA SER A 206 4.77 14.37 19.87
C SER A 206 5.90 13.42 20.31
N ALA A 207 6.01 13.11 21.59
CA ALA A 207 6.98 12.12 22.11
C ALA A 207 6.68 10.71 21.56
N ASP A 208 5.41 10.34 21.39
CA ASP A 208 5.02 9.05 20.82
C ASP A 208 5.42 8.95 19.33
N VAL A 209 5.32 10.07 18.60
CA VAL A 209 5.75 10.13 17.19
C VAL A 209 7.27 9.97 17.10
N ALA A 210 8.03 10.67 17.92
CA ALA A 210 9.49 10.56 17.97
C ALA A 210 9.93 9.15 18.37
N PHE A 211 9.27 8.58 19.39
CA PHE A 211 9.52 7.19 19.79
C PHE A 211 9.28 6.20 18.66
N THR A 212 8.14 6.31 17.97
CA THR A 212 7.79 5.42 16.86
C THR A 212 8.82 5.48 15.73
N PHE A 213 9.25 6.69 15.36
CA PHE A 213 10.32 6.87 14.37
C PHE A 213 11.62 6.18 14.79
N HIS A 214 12.08 6.40 16.03
CA HIS A 214 13.31 5.77 16.54
C HIS A 214 13.17 4.25 16.64
N ALA A 215 12.00 3.75 17.06
CA ALA A 215 11.73 2.31 17.12
C ALA A 215 11.76 1.65 15.73
N ILE A 216 11.21 2.30 14.70
CA ILE A 216 11.25 1.79 13.31
C ILE A 216 12.70 1.73 12.81
N MET A 217 13.53 2.71 13.16
CA MET A 217 14.94 2.79 12.74
C MET A 217 15.91 1.97 13.61
N ASP A 218 15.45 1.39 14.72
CA ASP A 218 16.26 0.52 15.56
C ASP A 218 16.38 -0.89 14.94
N GLU A 219 17.61 -1.29 14.60
CA GLU A 219 17.91 -2.61 14.01
C GLU A 219 17.41 -3.78 14.89
N ARG A 220 17.33 -3.61 16.21
CA ARG A 220 16.83 -4.62 17.16
C ARG A 220 15.33 -4.86 16.98
N VAL A 221 14.58 -3.86 16.55
CA VAL A 221 13.14 -3.98 16.22
C VAL A 221 12.97 -4.72 14.92
N ALA A 222 13.88 -4.55 13.96
CA ALA A 222 13.82 -5.11 12.61
C ALA A 222 12.48 -4.83 11.93
N SER A 223 12.09 -3.56 11.93
CA SER A 223 10.84 -3.13 11.28
C SER A 223 10.97 -3.22 9.76
N PRO A 224 10.00 -3.83 9.05
CA PRO A 224 9.98 -3.83 7.59
C PRO A 224 9.76 -2.42 6.99
N ARG A 225 9.46 -1.41 7.83
CA ARG A 225 9.19 -0.04 7.43
C ARG A 225 10.40 0.91 7.55
N SER A 226 11.57 0.41 7.92
CA SER A 226 12.77 1.25 8.11
C SER A 226 13.14 2.03 6.85
N SER A 227 13.00 1.44 5.66
CA SER A 227 13.24 2.10 4.38
C SER A 227 12.38 3.35 4.13
N ASP A 228 11.17 3.42 4.71
CA ASP A 228 10.26 4.56 4.57
C ASP A 228 10.82 5.84 5.21
N PHE A 229 11.80 5.70 6.12
CA PHE A 229 12.35 6.79 6.92
C PHE A 229 13.85 7.03 6.72
N GLU A 230 14.54 6.30 5.86
CA GLU A 230 15.99 6.43 5.61
C GLU A 230 16.42 7.84 5.18
N LEU A 231 15.56 8.56 4.49
CA LEU A 231 15.81 9.92 4.03
C LEU A 231 15.52 10.98 5.09
N VAL A 232 15.00 10.63 6.25
CA VAL A 232 14.87 11.57 7.36
C VAL A 232 16.24 11.91 7.91
N SER A 233 16.59 13.19 7.96
CA SER A 233 17.84 13.69 8.53
C SER A 233 17.70 14.04 10.01
N SER A 234 16.53 14.54 10.39
CA SER A 234 16.20 14.82 11.79
C SER A 234 14.70 14.87 12.02
N LEU A 235 14.29 14.50 13.23
CA LEU A 235 12.96 14.69 13.75
C LEU A 235 13.09 15.42 15.09
N THR A 236 12.33 16.51 15.25
CA THR A 236 12.28 17.29 16.49
C THR A 236 10.85 17.52 16.94
N THR A 237 10.67 17.65 18.25
CA THR A 237 9.37 17.87 18.89
C THR A 237 9.45 19.15 19.73
N PRO A 238 9.28 20.35 19.11
CA PRO A 238 9.41 21.63 19.78
C PRO A 238 8.51 21.82 20.99
N ASP A 239 7.33 21.20 20.95
CA ASP A 239 6.35 21.14 22.01
C ASP A 239 5.54 19.82 21.94
N PRO A 240 4.68 19.51 22.91
CA PRO A 240 3.92 18.25 22.95
C PRO A 240 3.00 17.99 21.76
N TYR A 241 2.72 19.00 20.91
CA TYR A 241 1.78 18.91 19.81
C TYR A 241 2.34 19.38 18.47
N SER A 242 3.66 19.50 18.37
CA SER A 242 4.36 19.86 17.14
C SER A 242 5.45 18.82 16.82
N VAL A 243 5.51 18.40 15.57
CA VAL A 243 6.57 17.53 15.06
C VAL A 243 7.14 18.15 13.80
N VAL A 244 8.46 18.35 13.79
CA VAL A 244 9.17 18.88 12.62
C VAL A 244 10.11 17.81 12.10
N VAL A 245 9.90 17.40 10.85
CA VAL A 245 10.69 16.38 10.15
C VAL A 245 11.46 17.03 9.03
N ARG A 246 12.76 16.84 9.01
CA ARG A 246 13.65 17.32 7.94
C ARG A 246 14.18 16.15 7.14
N TYR A 247 14.20 16.29 5.81
CA TYR A 247 14.68 15.29 4.88
C TYR A 247 16.03 15.68 4.29
N LYS A 248 16.88 14.70 3.97
CA LYS A 248 18.22 14.88 3.37
C LYS A 248 18.19 15.44 1.95
N LYS A 249 17.11 15.17 1.22
CA LYS A 249 16.88 15.56 -0.17
C LYS A 249 15.37 15.56 -0.46
N PRO A 250 14.90 16.19 -1.56
CA PRO A 250 13.50 16.08 -1.97
C PRO A 250 13.06 14.61 -2.05
N PHE A 251 11.92 14.32 -1.44
CA PHE A 251 11.31 13.00 -1.39
C PHE A 251 9.79 13.15 -1.34
N SER A 252 9.16 13.09 -2.50
CA SER A 252 7.71 13.34 -2.64
C SER A 252 6.82 12.29 -1.96
N PRO A 253 7.23 11.00 -1.78
CA PRO A 253 6.47 10.04 -0.97
C PRO A 253 6.50 10.31 0.53
N ALA A 254 7.23 11.33 1.01
CA ALA A 254 7.44 11.61 2.43
C ALA A 254 6.17 11.61 3.30
N LEU A 255 5.04 12.14 2.78
CA LEU A 255 3.77 12.16 3.53
C LEU A 255 3.22 10.75 3.77
N LEU A 256 3.47 9.80 2.88
CA LEU A 256 2.96 8.44 2.97
C LEU A 256 3.58 7.66 4.13
N SER A 257 4.86 7.91 4.44
CA SER A 257 5.54 7.31 5.59
C SER A 257 4.81 7.60 6.91
N TRP A 258 4.19 8.78 7.02
CA TRP A 258 3.47 9.25 8.22
C TRP A 258 2.01 8.81 8.30
N MET A 259 1.54 8.00 7.35
CA MET A 259 0.28 7.26 7.46
C MET A 259 0.42 6.00 8.31
N GLY A 260 1.64 5.53 8.53
CA GLY A 260 1.92 4.41 9.41
C GLY A 260 1.45 4.68 10.84
N ALA A 261 1.01 3.63 11.49
CA ALA A 261 0.50 3.69 12.85
C ALA A 261 1.57 4.15 13.85
N ILE A 262 1.16 4.98 14.81
CA ILE A 262 2.01 5.42 15.92
C ILE A 262 1.82 4.44 17.09
N ILE A 263 2.92 4.12 17.82
CA ILE A 263 2.95 3.22 18.97
C ILE A 263 3.25 3.97 20.28
N PRO A 264 2.78 3.45 21.45
CA PRO A 264 2.83 4.19 22.72
C PRO A 264 4.25 4.20 23.35
N ALA A 265 4.86 5.37 23.40
CA ALA A 265 6.15 5.57 24.07
C ALA A 265 6.14 5.17 25.55
N HIS A 266 5.07 5.56 26.26
CA HIS A 266 4.96 5.31 27.70
C HIS A 266 4.93 3.83 28.11
N LEU A 267 4.59 2.92 27.19
CA LEU A 267 4.61 1.47 27.43
C LEU A 267 5.90 0.81 26.96
N LEU A 268 6.56 1.34 25.92
CA LEU A 268 7.59 0.62 25.18
C LEU A 268 9.00 1.22 25.30
N ASP A 269 9.13 2.50 25.63
CA ASP A 269 10.44 3.21 25.68
C ASP A 269 11.46 2.55 26.62
N LYS A 270 10.98 1.94 27.71
CA LYS A 270 11.83 1.28 28.71
C LYS A 270 11.87 -0.25 28.59
N VAL A 271 11.21 -0.80 27.58
CA VAL A 271 11.12 -2.25 27.35
C VAL A 271 12.02 -2.63 26.18
N ASP A 272 12.92 -3.59 26.40
CA ASP A 272 13.76 -4.08 25.31
C ASP A 272 12.91 -4.67 24.18
N PRO A 273 13.20 -4.31 22.91
CA PRO A 273 12.42 -4.78 21.75
C PRO A 273 12.25 -6.31 21.66
N SER A 274 13.20 -7.09 22.19
CA SER A 274 13.09 -8.55 22.24
C SER A 274 11.95 -9.06 23.11
N GLN A 275 11.50 -8.26 24.08
CA GLN A 275 10.40 -8.59 25.00
C GLN A 275 9.03 -8.17 24.48
N TRP A 276 8.94 -7.40 23.37
CA TRP A 276 7.66 -6.94 22.83
C TRP A 276 6.75 -8.07 22.34
N SER A 277 7.33 -9.20 21.93
CA SER A 277 6.55 -10.39 21.55
C SER A 277 5.67 -10.92 22.68
N GLU A 278 6.16 -10.82 23.94
CA GLU A 278 5.45 -11.33 25.13
C GLU A 278 4.54 -10.27 25.75
N THR A 279 4.92 -8.98 25.66
CA THR A 279 4.26 -7.91 26.42
C THR A 279 3.29 -7.08 25.58
N TYR A 280 3.56 -6.86 24.29
CA TYR A 280 2.83 -5.90 23.46
C TYR A 280 2.23 -6.48 22.19
N ASN A 281 2.96 -7.34 21.45
CA ASN A 281 2.55 -7.75 20.09
C ASN A 281 1.20 -8.49 20.03
N ARG A 282 0.72 -9.04 21.14
CA ARG A 282 -0.59 -9.70 21.25
C ARG A 282 -1.61 -8.94 22.11
N HIS A 283 -1.18 -7.92 22.83
CA HIS A 283 -2.00 -7.11 23.72
C HIS A 283 -1.75 -5.60 23.50
N PRO A 284 -1.96 -5.12 22.26
CA PRO A 284 -1.60 -3.75 21.92
C PRO A 284 -2.50 -2.72 22.59
N VAL A 285 -1.92 -1.54 22.81
CA VAL A 285 -2.61 -0.32 23.20
C VAL A 285 -2.44 0.68 22.07
N GLY A 286 -3.52 1.11 21.46
CA GLY A 286 -3.55 2.04 20.34
C GLY A 286 -4.34 3.31 20.66
N THR A 287 -4.61 4.11 19.62
CA THR A 287 -5.44 5.32 19.67
C THR A 287 -6.74 5.18 18.88
N GLY A 288 -6.94 4.05 18.20
CA GLY A 288 -8.00 3.81 17.23
C GLY A 288 -9.41 3.68 17.81
N PRO A 289 -10.40 3.52 16.91
CA PRO A 289 -11.81 3.42 17.29
C PRO A 289 -12.14 2.14 18.09
N PHE A 290 -11.35 1.10 17.95
CA PHE A 290 -11.52 -0.13 18.71
C PHE A 290 -10.27 -0.47 19.51
N LYS A 291 -10.49 -1.08 20.70
CA LYS A 291 -9.45 -1.57 21.62
C LYS A 291 -9.27 -3.06 21.47
N PHE A 292 -8.10 -3.57 21.77
CA PHE A 292 -7.91 -5.02 21.93
C PHE A 292 -8.84 -5.60 23.00
N GLY A 293 -9.54 -6.64 22.66
CA GLY A 293 -10.41 -7.38 23.58
C GLY A 293 -9.87 -8.77 23.88
N GLU A 294 -9.78 -9.63 22.88
CA GLU A 294 -9.34 -11.00 23.02
C GLU A 294 -8.74 -11.53 21.72
N TRP A 295 -7.71 -12.37 21.84
CA TRP A 295 -7.15 -13.12 20.71
C TRP A 295 -7.08 -14.60 21.05
N LYS A 296 -7.94 -15.39 20.41
CA LYS A 296 -7.94 -16.84 20.52
C LYS A 296 -7.34 -17.44 19.26
N THR A 297 -6.14 -17.97 19.41
CA THR A 297 -5.30 -18.48 18.30
C THR A 297 -6.07 -19.48 17.43
N ASN A 298 -6.00 -19.34 16.11
CA ASN A 298 -6.71 -20.11 15.09
C ASN A 298 -8.25 -20.07 15.17
N GLU A 299 -8.83 -19.17 15.98
CA GLU A 299 -10.27 -19.03 16.06
C GLU A 299 -10.72 -17.59 15.73
N TYR A 300 -10.29 -16.60 16.51
CA TYR A 300 -10.68 -15.21 16.28
C TYR A 300 -9.83 -14.18 17.02
N ILE A 301 -9.90 -12.95 16.53
CA ILE A 301 -9.49 -11.73 17.23
C ILE A 301 -10.76 -10.89 17.44
N ARG A 302 -11.05 -10.52 18.69
CA ARG A 302 -12.13 -9.63 19.06
C ARG A 302 -11.58 -8.28 19.47
N LEU A 303 -12.09 -7.23 18.84
CA LEU A 303 -11.86 -5.84 19.20
C LEU A 303 -13.14 -5.28 19.82
N VAL A 304 -13.02 -4.46 20.86
CA VAL A 304 -14.15 -3.82 21.55
C VAL A 304 -14.10 -2.32 21.33
N LYS A 305 -15.24 -1.64 21.29
CA LYS A 305 -15.29 -0.21 21.03
C LYS A 305 -14.45 0.62 22.03
N ASN A 306 -13.85 1.67 21.53
CA ASN A 306 -13.23 2.73 22.33
C ASN A 306 -14.24 3.84 22.57
N PRO A 307 -14.86 3.93 23.77
CA PRO A 307 -15.86 4.97 24.03
C PRO A 307 -15.29 6.39 24.01
N ASP A 308 -13.97 6.52 24.22
CA ASP A 308 -13.24 7.78 24.31
C ASP A 308 -12.52 8.13 23.00
N TYR A 309 -12.94 7.53 21.88
CA TYR A 309 -12.32 7.82 20.59
C TYR A 309 -12.51 9.26 20.17
N PHE A 310 -11.46 9.92 19.75
CA PHE A 310 -11.44 11.37 19.50
C PHE A 310 -12.37 11.86 18.37
N ARG A 311 -12.83 10.96 17.49
CA ARG A 311 -13.84 11.28 16.47
C ARG A 311 -15.26 10.94 16.93
N GLY A 312 -15.43 10.32 18.09
CA GLY A 312 -16.67 9.84 18.64
C GLY A 312 -16.66 8.34 18.87
N SER A 313 -17.40 7.87 19.88
CA SER A 313 -17.51 6.46 20.19
C SER A 313 -18.09 5.67 19.02
N PRO A 314 -17.47 4.55 18.61
CA PRO A 314 -18.04 3.66 17.59
C PRO A 314 -19.48 3.22 17.95
N TRP A 315 -20.30 3.08 16.92
CA TRP A 315 -21.68 2.60 17.10
C TRP A 315 -21.73 1.11 17.37
N LEU A 316 -20.84 0.32 16.73
CA LEU A 316 -20.69 -1.11 17.03
C LEU A 316 -20.02 -1.32 18.39
N ASP A 317 -20.47 -2.34 19.13
CA ASP A 317 -19.85 -2.69 20.42
C ASP A 317 -18.55 -3.47 20.23
N SER A 318 -18.43 -4.23 19.13
CA SER A 318 -17.23 -5.01 18.82
C SER A 318 -17.12 -5.33 17.33
N VAL A 319 -15.87 -5.60 16.90
CA VAL A 319 -15.53 -6.19 15.61
C VAL A 319 -14.77 -7.49 15.87
N VAL A 320 -15.15 -8.56 15.18
CA VAL A 320 -14.56 -9.89 15.37
C VAL A 320 -14.02 -10.41 14.04
N PHE A 321 -12.72 -10.63 13.97
CA PHE A 321 -12.06 -11.29 12.85
C PHE A 321 -12.05 -12.80 13.12
N ARG A 322 -12.80 -13.58 12.35
CA ARG A 322 -12.88 -15.04 12.48
C ARG A 322 -11.96 -15.72 11.51
N VAL A 323 -11.09 -16.60 12.02
CA VAL A 323 -10.14 -17.37 11.21
C VAL A 323 -10.84 -18.61 10.66
N LEU A 324 -11.05 -18.63 9.34
CA LEU A 324 -11.68 -19.72 8.59
C LEU A 324 -10.78 -20.03 7.38
N PRO A 325 -9.76 -20.90 7.53
CA PRO A 325 -8.69 -21.06 6.53
C PRO A 325 -9.14 -21.64 5.19
N ASP A 326 -10.28 -22.33 5.16
CA ASP A 326 -10.84 -22.89 3.92
C ASP A 326 -11.85 -21.92 3.29
N PRO A 327 -11.66 -21.50 2.02
CA PRO A 327 -12.54 -20.54 1.36
C PRO A 327 -14.00 -20.98 1.24
N LEU A 328 -14.26 -22.28 1.05
CA LEU A 328 -15.65 -22.81 1.00
C LEU A 328 -16.31 -22.77 2.37
N THR A 329 -15.55 -23.08 3.43
CA THR A 329 -16.01 -22.96 4.82
C THR A 329 -16.32 -21.48 5.14
N LEU A 330 -15.50 -20.54 4.70
CA LEU A 330 -15.73 -19.11 4.86
C LEU A 330 -17.00 -18.66 4.12
N GLN A 331 -17.19 -19.10 2.87
CA GLN A 331 -18.42 -18.83 2.13
C GLN A 331 -19.67 -19.39 2.84
N LEU A 332 -19.60 -20.62 3.35
CA LEU A 332 -20.69 -21.24 4.11
C LEU A 332 -20.99 -20.46 5.40
N ALA A 333 -19.96 -20.05 6.12
CA ALA A 333 -20.10 -19.24 7.33
C ALA A 333 -20.79 -17.90 7.02
N PHE A 334 -20.47 -17.25 5.88
CA PHE A 334 -21.18 -16.07 5.41
C PHE A 334 -22.65 -16.39 5.08
N GLN A 335 -22.93 -17.44 4.31
CA GLN A 335 -24.29 -17.83 3.93
C GLN A 335 -25.17 -18.24 5.13
N THR A 336 -24.56 -18.69 6.23
CA THR A 336 -25.24 -19.08 7.48
C THR A 336 -25.23 -17.97 8.55
N HIS A 337 -24.86 -16.73 8.21
CA HIS A 337 -24.77 -15.58 9.11
C HIS A 337 -23.80 -15.73 10.29
N GLN A 338 -22.78 -16.58 10.16
CA GLN A 338 -21.70 -16.69 11.15
C GLN A 338 -20.65 -15.59 10.99
N VAL A 339 -20.51 -15.07 9.77
CA VAL A 339 -19.78 -13.85 9.44
C VAL A 339 -20.68 -12.90 8.65
N ASP A 340 -20.47 -11.62 8.83
CA ASP A 340 -21.29 -10.56 8.21
C ASP A 340 -20.67 -10.01 6.94
N PHE A 341 -19.36 -10.14 6.81
CA PHE A 341 -18.55 -9.63 5.72
C PHE A 341 -17.65 -10.75 5.17
N TRP A 342 -17.59 -10.85 3.86
CA TRP A 342 -16.82 -11.84 3.15
C TRP A 342 -16.18 -11.22 1.90
N GLU A 343 -14.89 -11.42 1.74
CA GLU A 343 -14.21 -11.14 0.47
C GLU A 343 -14.32 -12.39 -0.41
N ALA A 344 -15.13 -12.24 -1.49
CA ALA A 344 -15.51 -13.38 -2.32
C ALA A 344 -14.37 -13.71 -3.30
N GLU A 345 -14.03 -14.98 -3.36
CA GLU A 345 -13.15 -15.52 -4.39
C GLU A 345 -13.79 -15.33 -5.78
N PRO A 346 -13.01 -15.10 -6.86
CA PRO A 346 -13.54 -14.84 -8.19
C PRO A 346 -14.57 -15.86 -8.68
N TRP A 347 -14.35 -17.15 -8.37
CA TRP A 347 -15.29 -18.23 -8.76
C TRP A 347 -16.64 -18.14 -8.03
N ALA A 348 -16.70 -17.52 -6.88
CA ALA A 348 -17.92 -17.39 -6.08
C ALA A 348 -18.73 -16.13 -6.43
N VAL A 349 -18.10 -15.09 -7.00
CA VAL A 349 -18.76 -13.81 -7.32
C VAL A 349 -19.98 -13.99 -8.21
N GLN A 350 -19.88 -14.81 -9.26
CA GLN A 350 -20.99 -15.07 -10.18
C GLN A 350 -22.24 -15.61 -9.48
N GLY A 351 -22.06 -16.39 -8.40
CA GLY A 351 -23.16 -16.98 -7.60
C GLY A 351 -23.88 -15.95 -6.74
N VAL A 352 -23.18 -14.91 -6.29
CA VAL A 352 -23.74 -13.86 -5.40
C VAL A 352 -24.13 -12.57 -6.13
N GLU A 353 -23.54 -12.29 -7.29
CA GLU A 353 -23.78 -11.06 -8.07
C GLU A 353 -25.25 -10.86 -8.47
N LYS A 354 -25.96 -11.94 -8.75
CA LYS A 354 -27.38 -11.92 -9.15
C LYS A 354 -28.35 -12.11 -7.99
N ASP A 355 -27.84 -12.34 -6.79
CA ASP A 355 -28.67 -12.58 -5.62
C ASP A 355 -29.07 -11.24 -4.96
N PRO A 356 -30.34 -10.86 -4.97
CA PRO A 356 -30.79 -9.58 -4.43
C PRO A 356 -30.64 -9.45 -2.91
N ARG A 357 -30.24 -10.51 -2.22
CA ARG A 357 -30.02 -10.53 -0.77
C ARG A 357 -28.69 -9.89 -0.37
N PHE A 358 -27.79 -9.67 -1.33
CA PHE A 358 -26.43 -9.19 -1.06
C PHE A 358 -26.19 -7.80 -1.64
N ASP A 359 -25.32 -7.04 -0.97
CA ASP A 359 -24.65 -5.86 -1.48
C ASP A 359 -23.20 -6.23 -1.83
N LEU A 360 -22.78 -5.92 -3.06
CA LEU A 360 -21.47 -6.21 -3.59
C LEU A 360 -20.69 -4.93 -3.86
N PHE A 361 -19.45 -4.90 -3.37
CA PHE A 361 -18.52 -3.78 -3.53
C PHE A 361 -17.27 -4.27 -4.27
N SER A 362 -17.34 -4.28 -5.59
CA SER A 362 -16.20 -4.66 -6.44
C SER A 362 -15.36 -3.46 -6.82
N SER A 363 -14.07 -3.57 -6.73
CA SER A 363 -13.10 -2.56 -7.18
C SER A 363 -11.88 -3.23 -7.80
N ALA A 364 -11.16 -2.51 -8.67
CA ALA A 364 -9.86 -2.98 -9.13
C ALA A 364 -8.94 -3.22 -7.93
N GLY A 365 -8.22 -4.33 -7.94
CA GLY A 365 -7.26 -4.64 -6.88
C GLY A 365 -6.03 -3.73 -6.91
N ASN A 366 -5.28 -3.78 -5.82
CA ASN A 366 -3.96 -3.12 -5.71
C ASN A 366 -2.82 -4.06 -6.10
N MET A 367 -3.13 -5.23 -6.65
CA MET A 367 -2.14 -6.24 -7.03
C MET A 367 -2.22 -6.51 -8.53
N TYR A 368 -1.08 -6.69 -9.17
CA TYR A 368 -1.03 -7.34 -10.49
C TYR A 368 -0.21 -8.62 -10.43
N LEU A 369 -0.61 -9.62 -11.21
CA LEU A 369 0.16 -10.85 -11.40
C LEU A 369 0.99 -10.76 -12.67
N TYR A 370 2.13 -11.45 -12.66
CA TYR A 370 3.08 -11.41 -13.76
C TYR A 370 3.93 -12.68 -13.86
N ILE A 371 4.56 -12.85 -15.01
CA ILE A 371 5.68 -13.76 -15.20
C ILE A 371 6.93 -12.91 -15.34
N GLY A 372 7.84 -13.03 -14.37
CA GLY A 372 9.12 -12.30 -14.37
C GLY A 372 10.21 -13.11 -15.05
N TRP A 373 10.91 -12.46 -16.00
CA TRP A 373 12.07 -13.04 -16.68
C TRP A 373 13.36 -12.73 -15.95
N ASN A 374 14.20 -13.72 -15.68
CA ASN A 374 15.54 -13.43 -15.22
C ASN A 374 16.41 -12.95 -16.41
N LEU A 375 16.62 -11.63 -16.49
CA LEU A 375 17.32 -11.00 -17.61
C LEU A 375 18.83 -11.30 -17.65
N ARG A 376 19.37 -11.96 -16.62
CA ARG A 376 20.71 -12.56 -16.65
C ARG A 376 20.79 -13.75 -17.60
N ARG A 377 19.64 -14.33 -17.97
CA ARG A 377 19.58 -15.46 -18.92
C ARG A 377 19.65 -14.94 -20.35
N PRO A 378 20.62 -15.40 -21.18
CA PRO A 378 20.83 -14.87 -22.53
C PRO A 378 19.61 -14.91 -23.44
N MET A 379 18.74 -15.92 -23.28
CA MET A 379 17.51 -16.03 -24.09
C MET A 379 16.50 -14.90 -23.84
N PHE A 380 16.50 -14.29 -22.64
CA PHE A 380 15.58 -13.21 -22.30
C PHE A 380 16.17 -11.80 -22.48
N GLN A 381 17.43 -11.66 -22.91
CA GLN A 381 18.05 -10.37 -23.17
C GLN A 381 17.51 -9.72 -24.45
N ASP A 382 17.13 -10.52 -25.45
CA ASP A 382 16.54 -10.02 -26.69
C ASP A 382 15.06 -9.59 -26.47
N LEU A 383 14.77 -8.31 -26.65
CA LEU A 383 13.42 -7.75 -26.50
C LEU A 383 12.39 -8.47 -27.36
N ARG A 384 12.74 -8.87 -28.58
CA ARG A 384 11.84 -9.59 -29.49
C ARG A 384 11.38 -10.93 -28.92
N VAL A 385 12.24 -11.61 -28.17
CA VAL A 385 11.88 -12.85 -27.46
C VAL A 385 10.86 -12.57 -26.37
N ARG A 386 11.07 -11.53 -25.55
CA ARG A 386 10.14 -11.17 -24.47
C ARG A 386 8.77 -10.72 -25.01
N GLN A 387 8.78 -9.89 -26.06
CA GLN A 387 7.54 -9.48 -26.74
C GLN A 387 6.80 -10.66 -27.34
N ALA A 388 7.52 -11.58 -28.03
CA ALA A 388 6.92 -12.79 -28.55
C ALA A 388 6.27 -13.66 -27.48
N MET A 389 6.92 -13.81 -26.31
CA MET A 389 6.35 -14.53 -25.18
C MET A 389 5.06 -13.86 -24.69
N ALA A 390 5.02 -12.51 -24.62
CA ALA A 390 3.85 -11.78 -24.19
C ALA A 390 2.67 -11.89 -25.19
N GLU A 391 2.95 -11.82 -26.49
CA GLU A 391 1.93 -11.98 -27.54
C GLU A 391 1.43 -13.43 -27.71
N ALA A 392 2.26 -14.41 -27.30
CA ALA A 392 1.89 -15.82 -27.37
C ALA A 392 0.97 -16.27 -26.22
N VAL A 393 0.87 -15.52 -25.12
CA VAL A 393 0.08 -15.89 -23.94
C VAL A 393 -1.32 -15.29 -24.01
N ASN A 394 -2.36 -16.15 -23.91
CA ASN A 394 -3.75 -15.73 -23.99
C ASN A 394 -4.29 -15.19 -22.64
N ILE A 395 -3.89 -13.97 -22.30
CA ILE A 395 -4.31 -13.32 -21.04
C ILE A 395 -5.83 -13.14 -20.96
N PRO A 396 -6.57 -12.72 -22.01
CA PRO A 396 -8.03 -12.67 -21.98
C PRO A 396 -8.68 -14.01 -21.60
N GLN A 397 -8.11 -15.13 -22.06
CA GLN A 397 -8.60 -16.45 -21.68
C GLN A 397 -8.31 -16.75 -20.19
N MET A 398 -7.17 -16.35 -19.67
CA MET A 398 -6.87 -16.47 -18.22
C MET A 398 -7.85 -15.68 -17.37
N ILE A 399 -8.13 -14.42 -17.72
CA ILE A 399 -9.12 -13.60 -17.00
C ILE A 399 -10.49 -14.29 -17.02
N LYS A 400 -10.91 -14.84 -18.16
CA LYS A 400 -12.19 -15.53 -18.29
C LYS A 400 -12.29 -16.79 -17.43
N TYR A 401 -11.25 -17.62 -17.38
CA TYR A 401 -11.33 -18.96 -16.76
C TYR A 401 -10.73 -19.04 -15.36
N ILE A 402 -9.72 -18.24 -15.04
CA ILE A 402 -9.12 -18.19 -13.70
C ILE A 402 -9.87 -17.18 -12.83
N LEU A 403 -10.16 -15.98 -13.38
CA LEU A 403 -10.84 -14.92 -12.63
C LEU A 403 -12.36 -14.84 -12.92
N TYR A 404 -12.92 -15.77 -13.71
CA TYR A 404 -14.34 -15.78 -14.06
C TYR A 404 -14.84 -14.45 -14.66
N GLY A 405 -13.94 -13.67 -15.26
CA GLY A 405 -14.22 -12.34 -15.80
C GLY A 405 -13.98 -11.18 -14.83
N HIS A 406 -13.68 -11.46 -13.57
CA HIS A 406 -13.47 -10.44 -12.52
C HIS A 406 -12.01 -9.98 -12.44
N GLY A 407 -11.60 -9.20 -13.42
CA GLY A 407 -10.25 -8.63 -13.51
C GLY A 407 -10.03 -7.91 -14.83
N ALA A 408 -8.93 -7.17 -14.89
CA ALA A 408 -8.51 -6.45 -16.09
C ALA A 408 -7.09 -6.89 -16.49
N GLN A 409 -6.80 -6.90 -17.81
CA GLN A 409 -5.45 -7.13 -18.28
C GLN A 409 -4.52 -6.02 -17.77
N SER A 410 -3.38 -6.39 -17.21
CA SER A 410 -2.40 -5.42 -16.73
C SER A 410 -1.63 -4.80 -17.89
N THR A 411 -1.39 -3.50 -17.81
CA THR A 411 -0.60 -2.72 -18.78
C THR A 411 0.65 -2.11 -18.17
N GLY A 412 1.24 -2.78 -17.21
CA GLY A 412 2.48 -2.36 -16.58
C GLY A 412 2.45 -2.41 -15.06
N ILE A 413 3.24 -1.55 -14.47
CA ILE A 413 3.59 -1.54 -13.06
C ILE A 413 2.56 -0.86 -12.14
N PHE A 414 1.54 -0.24 -12.71
CA PHE A 414 0.46 0.44 -11.98
C PHE A 414 -0.90 -0.22 -12.25
N THR A 415 -1.83 -0.09 -11.31
CA THR A 415 -3.18 -0.61 -11.47
C THR A 415 -4.19 0.50 -11.77
N PRO A 416 -5.32 0.20 -12.43
CA PRO A 416 -6.33 1.21 -12.78
C PRO A 416 -6.94 1.97 -11.58
N LYS A 417 -6.76 1.48 -10.35
CA LYS A 417 -7.20 2.13 -9.12
C LYS A 417 -6.36 3.38 -8.79
N MET A 418 -5.12 3.44 -9.26
CA MET A 418 -4.18 4.51 -8.93
C MET A 418 -4.45 5.76 -9.74
N TRP A 419 -4.35 6.94 -9.11
CA TRP A 419 -4.62 8.22 -9.78
C TRP A 419 -3.56 8.61 -10.83
N PHE A 420 -2.40 7.99 -10.80
CA PHE A 420 -1.28 8.20 -11.73
C PHE A 420 -1.18 7.10 -12.80
N TYR A 421 -2.10 6.14 -12.84
CA TYR A 421 -2.19 5.15 -13.92
C TYR A 421 -2.53 5.80 -15.27
N ASP A 422 -1.77 5.47 -16.32
CA ASP A 422 -2.06 5.96 -17.68
C ASP A 422 -2.87 4.93 -18.48
N PRO A 423 -4.17 5.19 -18.73
CA PRO A 423 -5.02 4.29 -19.51
C PRO A 423 -4.72 4.30 -21.02
N LYS A 424 -3.80 5.15 -21.48
CA LYS A 424 -3.36 5.18 -22.89
C LYS A 424 -2.44 4.01 -23.22
N VAL A 425 -1.73 3.48 -22.23
CA VAL A 425 -0.94 2.26 -22.40
C VAL A 425 -1.90 1.10 -22.63
N LYS A 426 -1.84 0.51 -23.84
CA LYS A 426 -2.75 -0.57 -24.24
C LYS A 426 -2.07 -1.93 -24.10
N PRO A 427 -2.83 -2.98 -23.73
CA PRO A 427 -2.29 -4.32 -23.66
C PRO A 427 -1.86 -4.84 -25.03
N LEU A 428 -0.80 -5.63 -25.05
CA LEU A 428 -0.40 -6.38 -26.24
C LEU A 428 -1.51 -7.37 -26.62
N PRO A 429 -1.79 -7.54 -27.93
CA PRO A 429 -2.76 -8.52 -28.38
C PRO A 429 -2.26 -9.95 -28.21
N TYR A 430 -3.16 -10.89 -28.03
CA TYR A 430 -2.84 -12.31 -28.20
C TYR A 430 -2.71 -12.61 -29.68
N ASP A 431 -1.49 -12.81 -30.16
CA ASP A 431 -1.19 -13.14 -31.57
C ASP A 431 -0.02 -14.13 -31.67
N PRO A 432 -0.28 -15.44 -31.60
CA PRO A 432 0.77 -16.47 -31.75
C PRO A 432 1.49 -16.43 -33.10
N ALA A 433 0.86 -15.88 -34.16
CA ALA A 433 1.50 -15.78 -35.46
C ALA A 433 2.53 -14.64 -35.48
N ALA A 434 2.20 -13.48 -34.93
CA ALA A 434 3.16 -12.38 -34.71
C ALA A 434 4.28 -12.83 -33.76
N ALA A 435 3.96 -13.51 -32.67
CA ALA A 435 4.96 -14.07 -31.75
C ALA A 435 5.94 -15.00 -32.45
N SER A 436 5.45 -15.93 -33.29
CA SER A 436 6.30 -16.84 -34.08
C SER A 436 7.23 -16.08 -35.02
N LYS A 437 6.75 -15.02 -35.66
CA LYS A 437 7.56 -14.17 -36.54
C LYS A 437 8.66 -13.44 -35.76
N LEU A 438 8.36 -12.87 -34.60
CA LEU A 438 9.36 -12.23 -33.72
C LEU A 438 10.45 -13.21 -33.29
N LEU A 439 10.08 -14.47 -32.94
CA LEU A 439 11.06 -15.50 -32.61
C LEU A 439 11.94 -15.87 -33.84
N ASP A 440 11.33 -15.93 -35.03
CA ASP A 440 12.10 -16.15 -36.28
C ASP A 440 13.10 -15.02 -36.55
N GLU A 441 12.68 -13.75 -36.35
CA GLU A 441 13.53 -12.58 -36.51
C GLU A 441 14.63 -12.52 -35.44
N ALA A 442 14.37 -13.04 -34.23
CA ALA A 442 15.35 -13.20 -33.16
C ALA A 442 16.33 -14.35 -33.40
N GLY A 443 16.16 -15.11 -34.49
CA GLY A 443 17.02 -16.21 -34.88
C GLY A 443 16.67 -17.58 -34.29
N TRP A 444 15.53 -17.68 -33.59
CA TRP A 444 15.01 -18.93 -33.05
C TRP A 444 14.20 -19.68 -34.11
N LYS A 445 14.73 -20.74 -34.70
CA LYS A 445 14.10 -21.52 -35.79
C LYS A 445 13.48 -22.84 -35.27
N PRO A 446 12.34 -23.29 -35.83
CA PRO A 446 11.72 -24.55 -35.43
C PRO A 446 12.71 -25.72 -35.58
N GLY A 447 12.86 -26.52 -34.54
CA GLY A 447 13.60 -27.78 -34.56
C GLY A 447 12.76 -28.94 -35.10
N SER A 448 13.34 -30.13 -35.22
CA SER A 448 12.67 -31.32 -35.73
C SER A 448 11.51 -31.83 -34.88
N ASP A 449 11.49 -31.47 -33.60
CA ASP A 449 10.44 -31.81 -32.62
C ASP A 449 9.47 -30.64 -32.34
N GLY A 450 9.56 -29.58 -33.15
CA GLY A 450 8.74 -28.41 -33.04
C GLY A 450 9.24 -27.37 -32.03
N ILE A 451 10.20 -27.68 -31.16
CA ILE A 451 10.80 -26.71 -30.25
C ILE A 451 11.87 -25.90 -30.97
N ARG A 452 11.87 -24.60 -30.79
CA ARG A 452 12.79 -23.67 -31.45
C ARG A 452 14.23 -23.84 -30.96
N VAL A 453 15.18 -23.65 -31.88
CA VAL A 453 16.61 -23.76 -31.62
C VAL A 453 17.34 -22.55 -32.20
N LYS A 454 18.35 -22.05 -31.48
CA LYS A 454 19.28 -21.01 -31.91
C LYS A 454 20.68 -21.41 -31.43
N ASP A 455 21.67 -21.40 -32.31
CA ASP A 455 23.07 -21.74 -32.01
C ASP A 455 23.22 -23.09 -31.25
N GLY A 456 22.45 -24.10 -31.67
CA GLY A 456 22.42 -25.43 -31.05
C GLY A 456 21.70 -25.51 -29.69
N LYS A 457 21.19 -24.40 -29.15
CA LYS A 457 20.49 -24.36 -27.89
C LYS A 457 18.98 -24.33 -28.12
N ARG A 458 18.23 -25.12 -27.33
CA ARG A 458 16.76 -25.15 -27.36
C ARG A 458 16.19 -23.92 -26.65
N LEU A 459 15.07 -23.41 -27.15
CA LEU A 459 14.29 -22.39 -26.44
C LEU A 459 13.47 -23.09 -25.36
N SER A 460 14.13 -23.35 -24.23
CA SER A 460 13.57 -24.09 -23.10
C SER A 460 13.97 -23.42 -21.79
N PHE A 461 13.03 -23.29 -20.86
CA PHE A 461 13.28 -22.71 -19.53
C PHE A 461 12.39 -23.31 -18.46
N THR A 462 12.78 -23.13 -17.20
CA THR A 462 12.00 -23.51 -16.03
C THR A 462 11.18 -22.31 -15.53
N LEU A 463 9.86 -22.51 -15.40
CA LEU A 463 8.93 -21.57 -14.78
C LEU A 463 8.61 -22.03 -13.36
N ILE A 464 9.08 -21.30 -12.36
CA ILE A 464 8.84 -21.65 -10.96
C ILE A 464 7.62 -20.93 -10.40
N THR A 465 6.89 -21.59 -9.49
CA THR A 465 5.76 -21.01 -8.76
C THR A 465 5.63 -21.62 -7.37
N LYS A 466 4.78 -21.03 -6.50
CA LYS A 466 4.55 -21.54 -5.15
C LYS A 466 3.47 -22.62 -5.10
N ASN A 467 3.59 -23.54 -4.13
CA ASN A 467 2.52 -24.47 -3.79
C ASN A 467 1.37 -23.78 -3.05
N GLY A 468 0.21 -24.44 -2.99
CA GLY A 468 -0.95 -23.95 -2.26
C GLY A 468 -1.63 -22.70 -2.88
N ASP A 469 -1.33 -22.38 -4.14
CA ASP A 469 -1.94 -21.27 -4.88
C ASP A 469 -2.43 -21.77 -6.25
N GLU A 470 -3.73 -22.04 -6.34
CA GLU A 470 -4.34 -22.59 -7.55
C GLU A 470 -4.27 -21.62 -8.72
N VAL A 471 -4.47 -20.32 -8.47
CA VAL A 471 -4.39 -19.27 -9.50
C VAL A 471 -3.03 -19.27 -10.18
N ARG A 472 -1.95 -19.26 -9.41
CA ARG A 472 -0.58 -19.28 -9.98
C ARG A 472 -0.23 -20.59 -10.65
N ARG A 473 -0.72 -21.71 -10.15
CA ARG A 473 -0.55 -23.02 -10.79
C ARG A 473 -1.25 -23.07 -12.15
N ASP A 474 -2.49 -22.57 -12.23
CA ASP A 474 -3.27 -22.54 -13.47
C ASP A 474 -2.65 -21.59 -14.48
N ILE A 475 -2.14 -20.42 -14.04
CA ILE A 475 -1.32 -19.53 -14.88
C ILE A 475 -0.14 -20.29 -15.48
N ALA A 476 0.67 -20.97 -14.66
CA ALA A 476 1.84 -21.68 -15.13
C ALA A 476 1.50 -22.77 -16.18
N THR A 477 0.39 -23.48 -15.97
CA THR A 477 -0.11 -24.52 -16.88
C THR A 477 -0.56 -23.94 -18.22
N LEU A 478 -1.37 -22.85 -18.18
CA LEU A 478 -1.84 -22.21 -19.41
C LEU A 478 -0.71 -21.57 -20.20
N VAL A 479 0.27 -20.97 -19.52
CA VAL A 479 1.48 -20.41 -20.16
C VAL A 479 2.32 -21.51 -20.83
N GLN A 480 2.49 -22.65 -20.17
CA GLN A 480 3.19 -23.80 -20.75
C GLN A 480 2.52 -24.25 -22.05
N ASP A 481 1.18 -24.36 -22.05
CA ASP A 481 0.41 -24.78 -23.22
C ASP A 481 0.45 -23.73 -24.33
N ASP A 482 0.33 -22.45 -24.02
CA ASP A 482 0.36 -21.39 -25.00
C ASP A 482 1.74 -21.23 -25.65
N LEU A 483 2.79 -21.21 -24.87
CA LEU A 483 4.17 -21.07 -25.35
C LEU A 483 4.61 -22.28 -26.18
N LYS A 484 4.10 -23.48 -25.90
CA LYS A 484 4.34 -24.67 -26.70
C LYS A 484 3.84 -24.52 -28.15
N LYS A 485 2.73 -23.79 -28.36
CA LYS A 485 2.16 -23.55 -29.71
C LYS A 485 3.09 -22.73 -30.59
N VAL A 486 3.98 -21.94 -30.01
CA VAL A 486 4.99 -21.14 -30.73
C VAL A 486 6.40 -21.76 -30.67
N GLY A 487 6.50 -23.01 -30.22
CA GLY A 487 7.75 -23.78 -30.19
C GLY A 487 8.67 -23.46 -29.01
N VAL A 488 8.12 -23.05 -27.88
CA VAL A 488 8.86 -22.83 -26.63
C VAL A 488 8.56 -23.95 -25.65
N GLU A 489 9.59 -24.54 -25.07
CA GLU A 489 9.46 -25.60 -24.05
C GLU A 489 9.52 -24.95 -22.64
N VAL A 490 8.45 -25.09 -21.86
CA VAL A 490 8.38 -24.61 -20.48
C VAL A 490 8.29 -25.80 -19.53
N LYS A 491 9.18 -25.84 -18.53
CA LYS A 491 9.12 -26.82 -17.43
C LYS A 491 8.59 -26.13 -16.20
N VAL A 492 7.44 -26.57 -15.69
CA VAL A 492 6.82 -25.99 -14.47
C VAL A 492 7.36 -26.71 -13.24
N GLU A 493 7.88 -25.94 -12.28
CA GLU A 493 8.33 -26.46 -11.00
C GLU A 493 7.64 -25.68 -9.87
N ILE A 494 7.13 -26.42 -8.87
CA ILE A 494 6.33 -25.89 -7.77
C ILE A 494 7.10 -26.06 -6.47
N TYR A 495 7.27 -24.98 -5.71
CA TYR A 495 8.04 -24.96 -4.47
C TYR A 495 7.22 -24.42 -3.30
N GLU A 496 7.64 -24.76 -2.09
CA GLU A 496 7.18 -24.07 -0.88
C GLU A 496 7.65 -22.60 -0.94
N TRP A 497 6.82 -21.66 -0.43
CA TRP A 497 7.02 -20.22 -0.60
C TRP A 497 8.40 -19.73 -0.12
N ALA A 498 8.77 -20.07 1.13
CA ALA A 498 10.04 -19.62 1.70
C ALA A 498 11.24 -20.24 0.98
N VAL A 499 11.11 -21.50 0.51
CA VAL A 499 12.15 -22.17 -0.30
C VAL A 499 12.29 -21.47 -1.64
N MET A 500 11.19 -21.17 -2.33
CA MET A 500 11.20 -20.47 -3.61
C MET A 500 11.91 -19.12 -3.50
N LEU A 501 11.53 -18.32 -2.49
CA LEU A 501 12.14 -17.02 -2.27
C LEU A 501 13.62 -17.11 -1.92
N LYS A 502 13.97 -17.84 -0.85
CA LYS A 502 15.35 -17.85 -0.33
C LYS A 502 16.35 -18.55 -1.23
N ARG A 503 15.92 -19.63 -1.91
CA ARG A 503 16.82 -20.45 -2.73
C ARG A 503 16.96 -19.92 -4.14
N PHE A 504 15.87 -19.42 -4.75
CA PHE A 504 15.85 -19.08 -6.16
C PHE A 504 15.73 -17.57 -6.40
N VAL A 505 14.64 -16.94 -5.93
CA VAL A 505 14.32 -15.55 -6.29
C VAL A 505 15.36 -14.57 -5.74
N THR A 506 15.61 -14.61 -4.42
CA THR A 506 16.58 -13.71 -3.76
C THR A 506 18.00 -13.83 -4.29
N LYS A 507 18.37 -15.02 -4.81
CA LYS A 507 19.70 -15.25 -5.36
C LYS A 507 19.80 -15.06 -6.87
N GLY A 508 18.65 -14.83 -7.56
CA GLY A 508 18.60 -14.80 -9.02
C GLY A 508 18.91 -16.15 -9.67
N GLU A 509 18.66 -17.27 -8.99
CA GLU A 509 18.93 -18.65 -9.46
C GLU A 509 17.68 -19.30 -10.08
N PHE A 510 16.97 -18.60 -10.95
CA PHE A 510 15.78 -19.06 -11.67
C PHE A 510 15.86 -18.63 -13.14
N ASP A 511 15.00 -19.18 -14.00
CA ASP A 511 14.83 -18.71 -15.37
C ASP A 511 13.62 -17.78 -15.47
N ALA A 512 12.45 -18.23 -15.04
CA ALA A 512 11.23 -17.44 -14.98
C ALA A 512 10.42 -17.78 -13.72
N VAL A 513 9.60 -16.83 -13.25
CA VAL A 513 8.82 -16.99 -12.03
C VAL A 513 7.42 -16.40 -12.17
N VAL A 514 6.38 -17.08 -11.64
CA VAL A 514 5.03 -16.53 -11.50
C VAL A 514 4.91 -15.88 -10.14
N LEU A 515 4.76 -14.55 -10.11
CA LEU A 515 4.59 -13.77 -8.89
C LEU A 515 3.51 -12.70 -9.05
N GLY A 516 3.35 -11.86 -8.06
CA GLY A 516 2.50 -10.68 -8.07
C GLY A 516 3.06 -9.62 -7.15
N TRP A 517 2.85 -8.36 -7.50
CA TRP A 517 3.16 -7.22 -6.66
C TRP A 517 1.88 -6.64 -6.06
N GLY A 518 1.80 -6.63 -4.74
CA GLY A 518 0.84 -5.82 -4.00
C GLY A 518 1.40 -4.41 -3.86
N LEU A 519 0.64 -3.42 -4.32
CA LEU A 519 1.09 -2.04 -4.42
C LEU A 519 0.40 -1.15 -3.38
N GLY A 520 1.14 -0.18 -2.83
CA GLY A 520 0.56 0.98 -2.14
C GLY A 520 -0.13 1.94 -3.11
N ASN A 521 -0.75 2.99 -2.57
CA ASN A 521 -1.32 4.07 -3.39
C ASN A 521 -0.29 5.16 -3.70
N ASP A 522 0.98 4.79 -3.82
CA ASP A 522 2.08 5.68 -4.20
C ASP A 522 2.70 5.24 -5.53
N PHE A 523 3.40 6.17 -6.16
CA PHE A 523 4.07 5.96 -7.45
C PHE A 523 5.54 5.55 -7.27
N ASP A 524 6.06 5.43 -6.06
CA ASP A 524 7.44 5.05 -5.81
C ASP A 524 7.66 3.57 -6.12
N GLN A 525 8.30 3.31 -7.24
CA GLN A 525 8.63 1.97 -7.73
C GLN A 525 10.14 1.73 -7.75
N TYR A 526 10.92 2.61 -7.10
CA TYR A 526 12.39 2.58 -7.11
C TYR A 526 12.96 1.23 -6.69
N ALA A 527 12.50 0.69 -5.57
CA ALA A 527 13.01 -0.57 -5.03
C ALA A 527 12.85 -1.76 -5.99
N ILE A 528 11.82 -1.72 -6.86
CA ILE A 528 11.50 -2.84 -7.77
C ILE A 528 12.21 -2.68 -9.13
N TRP A 529 12.42 -1.45 -9.62
CA TRP A 529 12.77 -1.22 -11.01
C TRP A 529 14.09 -0.49 -11.24
N ASP A 530 14.67 0.18 -10.22
CA ASP A 530 15.95 0.87 -10.39
C ASP A 530 17.11 -0.13 -10.56
N SER A 531 18.02 0.18 -11.47
CA SER A 531 19.18 -0.66 -11.79
C SER A 531 20.13 -0.88 -10.62
N SER A 532 20.10 -0.01 -9.59
CA SER A 532 20.88 -0.18 -8.36
C SER A 532 20.33 -1.24 -7.42
N GLN A 533 19.06 -1.67 -7.62
CA GLN A 533 18.33 -2.58 -6.73
C GLN A 533 18.39 -4.05 -7.19
N THR A 534 19.51 -4.45 -7.82
CA THR A 534 19.70 -5.79 -8.44
C THR A 534 20.55 -6.74 -7.61
N HIS A 535 21.07 -6.31 -6.46
CA HIS A 535 21.86 -7.16 -5.58
C HIS A 535 21.02 -8.25 -4.89
N PRO A 536 21.62 -9.35 -4.47
CA PRO A 536 20.91 -10.41 -3.75
C PRO A 536 20.18 -9.87 -2.50
N GLY A 537 18.88 -10.09 -2.43
CA GLY A 537 18.02 -9.59 -1.35
C GLY A 537 17.22 -8.34 -1.68
N GLU A 538 17.56 -7.65 -2.76
CA GLU A 538 16.82 -6.49 -3.27
C GLU A 538 15.66 -6.92 -4.19
N MET A 539 14.74 -5.97 -4.49
CA MET A 539 13.47 -6.31 -5.15
C MET A 539 13.55 -6.35 -6.67
N ASN A 540 14.59 -5.78 -7.29
CA ASN A 540 14.84 -5.93 -8.72
C ASN A 540 15.57 -7.26 -9.00
N PHE A 541 15.02 -8.35 -8.51
CA PHE A 541 15.62 -9.69 -8.59
C PHE A 541 15.72 -10.25 -10.02
N ILE A 542 15.03 -9.64 -10.99
CA ILE A 542 15.10 -10.03 -12.41
C ILE A 542 16.29 -9.40 -13.15
N ASP A 543 17.03 -8.49 -12.53
CA ASP A 543 18.15 -7.74 -13.13
C ASP A 543 17.73 -6.85 -14.31
N TYR A 544 16.60 -6.17 -14.17
CA TYR A 544 16.17 -5.18 -15.15
C TYR A 544 17.04 -3.92 -15.06
N GLN A 545 17.51 -3.44 -16.20
CA GLN A 545 18.35 -2.25 -16.27
C GLN A 545 17.92 -1.37 -17.45
N ASN A 546 17.57 -0.14 -17.18
CA ASN A 546 17.22 0.85 -18.20
C ASN A 546 17.49 2.27 -17.66
N PRO A 547 18.49 2.99 -18.20
CA PRO A 547 18.86 4.33 -17.72
C PRO A 547 17.71 5.36 -17.78
N THR A 548 16.79 5.24 -18.73
CA THR A 548 15.62 6.11 -18.81
C THR A 548 14.68 5.87 -17.65
N VAL A 549 14.48 4.60 -17.28
CA VAL A 549 13.67 4.19 -16.13
C VAL A 549 14.31 4.67 -14.83
N ASP A 550 15.63 4.50 -14.67
CA ASP A 550 16.38 4.97 -13.49
C ASP A 550 16.22 6.48 -13.28
N HIS A 551 16.32 7.27 -14.37
CA HIS A 551 16.08 8.72 -14.31
C HIS A 551 14.64 9.04 -13.93
N LEU A 552 13.65 8.41 -14.56
CA LEU A 552 12.24 8.65 -14.25
C LEU A 552 11.89 8.30 -12.79
N LEU A 553 12.43 7.20 -12.26
CA LEU A 553 12.24 6.80 -10.87
C LEU A 553 12.86 7.81 -9.90
N THR A 554 14.07 8.28 -10.20
CA THR A 554 14.74 9.29 -9.39
C THR A 554 13.99 10.62 -9.41
N ASP A 555 13.56 11.07 -10.59
CA ASP A 555 12.86 12.34 -10.78
C ASP A 555 11.48 12.31 -10.13
N LEU A 556 10.72 11.20 -10.28
CA LEU A 556 9.43 11.01 -9.61
C LEU A 556 9.53 11.14 -8.08
N ARG A 557 10.57 10.59 -7.48
CA ARG A 557 10.79 10.69 -6.03
C ARG A 557 11.08 12.10 -5.55
N GLN A 558 11.42 13.02 -6.45
CA GLN A 558 11.78 14.41 -6.14
C GLN A 558 10.75 15.42 -6.65
N GLU A 559 9.70 14.97 -7.37
CA GLU A 559 8.68 15.83 -7.97
C GLU A 559 7.44 15.92 -7.05
N TYR A 560 6.97 17.15 -6.85
CA TYR A 560 5.77 17.45 -6.05
C TYR A 560 4.62 18.01 -6.89
N ASN A 561 4.91 18.39 -8.14
CA ASN A 561 3.89 18.91 -9.05
C ASN A 561 3.05 17.76 -9.63
N ARG A 562 1.78 17.68 -9.28
CA ARG A 562 0.88 16.60 -9.69
C ARG A 562 0.79 16.38 -11.22
N PRO A 563 0.67 17.42 -12.08
CA PRO A 563 0.75 17.24 -13.54
C PRO A 563 2.07 16.64 -14.03
N ALA A 564 3.21 17.04 -13.46
CA ALA A 564 4.51 16.47 -13.80
C ALA A 564 4.62 15.00 -13.37
N ILE A 565 4.15 14.67 -12.17
CA ILE A 565 4.07 13.27 -11.68
C ILE A 565 3.24 12.41 -12.64
N LEU A 566 2.06 12.87 -13.05
CA LEU A 566 1.20 12.14 -14.01
C LEU A 566 1.91 11.85 -15.32
N LYS A 567 2.65 12.85 -15.85
CA LYS A 567 3.41 12.71 -17.10
C LYS A 567 4.53 11.67 -16.93
N MET A 568 5.37 11.83 -15.91
CA MET A 568 6.50 10.94 -15.67
C MET A 568 6.06 9.50 -15.32
N ALA A 569 5.00 9.34 -14.52
CA ALA A 569 4.44 8.02 -14.20
C ALA A 569 3.90 7.32 -15.46
N GLY A 570 3.25 8.05 -16.37
CA GLY A 570 2.81 7.52 -17.66
C GLY A 570 3.97 7.12 -18.56
N GLU A 571 5.03 7.93 -18.62
CA GLU A 571 6.26 7.61 -19.36
C GLU A 571 6.96 6.37 -18.77
N LEU A 572 7.04 6.28 -17.44
CA LEU A 572 7.60 5.14 -16.72
C LEU A 572 6.80 3.86 -17.01
N GLN A 573 5.46 3.92 -16.90
CA GLN A 573 4.56 2.80 -17.20
C GLN A 573 4.75 2.32 -18.65
N GLN A 574 4.76 3.24 -19.61
CA GLN A 574 4.91 2.93 -21.03
C GLN A 574 6.28 2.30 -21.32
N THR A 575 7.36 2.85 -20.76
CA THR A 575 8.74 2.38 -21.03
C THR A 575 8.91 0.95 -20.51
N ILE A 576 8.57 0.70 -19.25
CA ILE A 576 8.69 -0.65 -18.66
C ILE A 576 7.77 -1.65 -19.40
N TYR A 577 6.53 -1.22 -19.73
CA TYR A 577 5.62 -2.10 -20.46
C TYR A 577 6.14 -2.44 -21.87
N SER A 578 6.78 -1.50 -22.55
CA SER A 578 7.38 -1.73 -23.87
C SER A 578 8.57 -2.67 -23.84
N ASP A 579 9.36 -2.64 -22.76
CA ASP A 579 10.52 -3.50 -22.58
C ASP A 579 10.18 -4.96 -22.20
N GLN A 580 8.94 -5.20 -21.78
CA GLN A 580 8.42 -6.52 -21.38
C GLN A 580 9.38 -7.30 -20.47
N PRO A 581 9.90 -6.70 -19.37
CA PRO A 581 10.70 -7.45 -18.40
C PRO A 581 9.87 -8.51 -17.66
N TYR A 582 8.56 -8.29 -17.63
CA TYR A 582 7.51 -9.22 -17.23
C TYR A 582 6.54 -9.46 -18.38
N ILE A 583 5.86 -10.61 -18.43
CA ILE A 583 4.52 -10.66 -19.00
C ILE A 583 3.59 -10.13 -17.90
N PHE A 584 3.07 -8.93 -18.09
CA PHE A 584 2.06 -8.34 -17.21
C PHE A 584 0.71 -9.02 -17.49
N LEU A 585 0.26 -9.87 -16.57
CA LEU A 585 -0.90 -10.71 -16.80
C LEU A 585 -2.21 -9.92 -16.54
N PHE A 586 -2.59 -9.81 -15.30
CA PHE A 586 -3.87 -9.18 -14.95
C PHE A 586 -3.86 -8.60 -13.54
N VAL A 587 -4.80 -7.68 -13.32
CA VAL A 587 -5.18 -7.11 -12.04
C VAL A 587 -6.50 -7.77 -11.64
N PRO A 588 -6.54 -8.62 -10.60
CA PRO A 588 -7.80 -9.16 -10.10
C PRO A 588 -8.69 -8.06 -9.53
N GLU A 589 -10.00 -8.22 -9.63
CA GLU A 589 -10.93 -7.45 -8.82
C GLU A 589 -11.01 -8.02 -7.41
N SER A 590 -11.14 -7.14 -6.41
CA SER A 590 -11.53 -7.48 -5.06
C SER A 590 -13.02 -7.22 -4.90
N THR A 591 -13.78 -8.23 -4.50
CA THR A 591 -15.23 -8.14 -4.32
C THR A 591 -15.61 -8.45 -2.88
N SER A 592 -15.99 -7.42 -2.16
CA SER A 592 -16.54 -7.52 -0.81
C SER A 592 -18.04 -7.74 -0.86
N VAL A 593 -18.54 -8.68 -0.07
CA VAL A 593 -19.96 -9.05 -0.03
C VAL A 593 -20.51 -8.89 1.38
N MET A 594 -21.64 -8.22 1.50
CA MET A 594 -22.42 -8.08 2.73
C MET A 594 -23.88 -8.49 2.50
N TRP A 595 -24.56 -8.87 3.56
CA TRP A 595 -26.01 -9.02 3.52
C TRP A 595 -26.67 -7.66 3.35
N LYS A 596 -27.58 -7.55 2.40
CA LYS A 596 -28.22 -6.28 2.04
C LYS A 596 -28.90 -5.63 3.22
N GLY A 597 -28.51 -4.38 3.49
CA GLY A 597 -29.05 -3.59 4.57
C GLY A 597 -28.70 -4.08 5.97
N SER A 598 -27.76 -5.03 6.13
CA SER A 598 -27.30 -5.49 7.45
C SER A 598 -26.56 -4.41 8.23
N TYR A 599 -25.97 -3.46 7.53
CA TYR A 599 -25.29 -2.30 8.10
C TYR A 599 -25.65 -1.01 7.38
N ARG A 600 -25.54 0.08 8.09
CA ARG A 600 -25.65 1.46 7.62
C ARG A 600 -24.53 2.27 8.21
N ILE A 601 -24.33 3.49 7.72
CA ILE A 601 -23.35 4.44 8.21
C ILE A 601 -24.09 5.64 8.77
N CYS A 602 -23.70 6.05 9.98
CA CYS A 602 -24.15 7.31 10.58
C CYS A 602 -22.92 8.11 11.02
N HIS A 603 -22.59 9.15 10.28
CA HIS A 603 -21.39 9.97 10.49
C HIS A 603 -21.74 11.44 10.71
N PRO A 604 -20.83 12.24 11.30
CA PRO A 604 -21.03 13.68 11.44
C PRO A 604 -21.23 14.36 10.09
N GLY A 605 -22.21 15.26 10.01
CA GLY A 605 -22.43 16.14 8.86
C GLY A 605 -21.52 17.38 8.89
N PRO A 606 -21.60 18.24 7.86
CA PRO A 606 -20.79 19.45 7.76
C PRO A 606 -21.10 20.51 8.81
N ASN A 607 -22.28 20.47 9.42
CA ASN A 607 -22.69 21.42 10.45
C ASN A 607 -22.57 20.81 11.85
N PRO A 608 -22.19 21.58 12.88
CA PRO A 608 -22.14 21.09 14.25
C PRO A 608 -23.48 20.47 14.71
N GLY A 609 -23.42 19.22 15.20
CA GLY A 609 -24.58 18.47 15.65
C GLY A 609 -25.43 17.81 14.55
N GLU A 610 -25.05 17.97 13.28
CA GLU A 610 -25.68 17.26 12.17
C GLU A 610 -25.11 15.85 12.07
N TRP A 611 -26.02 14.87 11.81
CA TRP A 611 -25.65 13.48 11.56
C TRP A 611 -26.28 13.04 10.24
N ILE A 612 -25.50 12.38 9.39
CA ILE A 612 -25.93 11.85 8.10
C ILE A 612 -26.03 10.34 8.22
N ASP A 613 -27.23 9.82 7.98
CA ASP A 613 -27.51 8.39 7.90
C ASP A 613 -27.63 7.98 6.44
N SER A 614 -26.79 7.04 6.02
CA SER A 614 -26.73 6.58 4.65
C SER A 614 -26.51 5.06 4.56
N PRO A 615 -26.88 4.41 3.45
CA PRO A 615 -26.41 3.05 3.15
C PRO A 615 -24.90 3.07 2.93
N ILE A 616 -24.25 1.91 3.11
CA ILE A 616 -22.87 1.71 2.68
C ILE A 616 -22.82 1.85 1.16
N THR A 617 -21.87 2.63 0.65
CA THR A 617 -21.74 2.90 -0.79
C THR A 617 -20.39 2.44 -1.30
N LYS A 618 -20.35 2.20 -2.62
CA LYS A 618 -19.10 1.93 -3.31
C LYS A 618 -18.27 3.22 -3.39
N THR A 619 -17.03 3.15 -2.95
CA THR A 619 -16.06 4.25 -3.01
C THR A 619 -14.92 3.89 -3.99
N LYS A 620 -14.00 4.82 -4.26
CA LYS A 620 -12.78 4.51 -5.01
C LYS A 620 -11.93 3.44 -4.31
N ALA A 621 -12.05 3.39 -3.02
CA ALA A 621 -11.33 2.45 -2.18
C ALA A 621 -12.01 1.07 -2.09
N GLY A 622 -13.22 0.91 -2.63
CA GLY A 622 -14.03 -0.30 -2.64
C GLY A 622 -15.34 -0.11 -1.89
N TRP A 623 -15.29 0.23 -0.61
CA TRP A 623 -16.42 0.55 0.26
C TRP A 623 -15.95 1.51 1.36
N ASP A 624 -16.87 2.02 2.20
CA ASP A 624 -16.51 2.97 3.25
C ASP A 624 -15.58 2.35 4.31
N TYR A 625 -14.52 3.10 4.70
CA TYR A 625 -13.50 2.62 5.62
C TYR A 625 -13.70 3.05 7.08
N ASP A 626 -14.49 4.10 7.33
CA ASP A 626 -14.64 4.64 8.68
C ASP A 626 -15.58 3.74 9.50
N MET A 627 -15.05 2.60 9.95
CA MET A 627 -15.84 1.56 10.62
C MET A 627 -16.44 2.02 11.97
N GLU A 628 -15.93 3.10 12.55
CA GLU A 628 -16.54 3.73 13.72
C GLU A 628 -17.96 4.24 13.47
N TRP A 629 -18.31 4.51 12.21
CA TRP A 629 -19.63 5.01 11.82
C TRP A 629 -20.63 3.93 11.41
N PHE A 630 -20.17 2.66 11.35
CA PHE A 630 -21.06 1.55 11.02
C PHE A 630 -21.97 1.20 12.17
N TYR A 631 -23.22 0.92 11.86
CA TYR A 631 -24.18 0.42 12.83
C TYR A 631 -25.13 -0.60 12.20
N ARG A 632 -25.70 -1.47 13.03
CA ARG A 632 -26.78 -2.35 12.63
C ARG A 632 -28.13 -1.62 12.76
N PRO A 633 -29.06 -1.71 11.77
CA PRO A 633 -30.37 -1.04 11.86
C PRO A 633 -31.20 -1.43 13.11
N GLU A 634 -30.95 -2.60 13.67
CA GLU A 634 -31.58 -3.04 14.93
C GLU A 634 -31.04 -2.28 16.16
N TYR A 635 -29.88 -1.62 16.04
CA TYR A 635 -29.22 -0.84 17.09
C TYR A 635 -28.91 0.57 16.59
N PRO A 636 -29.94 1.38 16.29
CA PRO A 636 -29.72 2.69 15.71
C PRO A 636 -28.93 3.62 16.64
N PRO A 637 -28.09 4.51 16.09
CA PRO A 637 -27.32 5.47 16.84
C PRO A 637 -28.19 6.34 17.75
N LYS A 638 -27.81 6.47 19.02
CA LYS A 638 -28.41 7.43 19.95
C LYS A 638 -27.71 8.78 19.78
N THR A 639 -28.05 9.53 18.75
CA THR A 639 -27.59 10.91 18.57
C THR A 639 -28.26 11.78 19.64
N GLY A 640 -27.53 12.05 20.75
CA GLY A 640 -28.04 12.64 22.00
C GLY A 640 -28.85 13.92 21.77
N GLY A 641 -29.97 13.99 22.46
CA GLY A 641 -31.01 14.97 22.33
C GLY A 641 -30.59 16.42 22.39
N LEU A 642 -30.83 17.07 21.28
CA LEU A 642 -31.26 18.45 21.07
C LEU A 642 -31.54 18.55 19.55
N GLY A 643 -32.80 18.29 19.17
CA GLY A 643 -33.33 18.64 17.85
C GLY A 643 -32.67 17.95 16.65
N ASN A 644 -32.39 16.64 16.71
CA ASN A 644 -31.75 15.91 15.63
C ASN A 644 -32.71 15.58 14.50
N THR A 645 -32.59 16.28 13.42
CA THR A 645 -33.09 15.84 12.11
C THR A 645 -32.11 14.85 11.51
N LEU A 646 -32.37 13.54 11.70
CA LEU A 646 -31.81 12.52 10.80
C LEU A 646 -32.32 12.84 9.40
N LYS A 647 -31.49 13.44 8.56
CA LYS A 647 -31.78 13.54 7.12
C LYS A 647 -31.59 12.14 6.54
N ARG A 648 -32.70 11.48 6.21
CA ARG A 648 -32.76 10.20 5.49
C ARG A 648 -32.57 10.40 3.99
#